data_b338e0ce1f9c5e59219525c156bcbef3
#
_entry.id   b338e0ce1f9c5e59219525c156bcbef3
#
_cell.length_a   1.000
_cell.length_b   1.000
_cell.length_c   1.000
_cell.angle_alpha   90.00
_cell.angle_beta   90.00
_cell.angle_gamma   90.00
#
_symmetry.space_group_name_H-M   'P 1'
#
loop_
_entity.id
_entity.type
_entity.pdbx_description
1 polymer ?
#
loop_
_entity_poly.entity_id
_entity_poly.type
_entity_poly.pdbx_seq_one_letter_code
_entity_poly.pdbx_strand_id
1 'polypeptide(L)'
;MNKRKFFVFMALIMSLSLAAVSWAAPAVDTVESPIFTKQIAAPVDEIDSLTLPDPATTGLQSRWAVVPVSLTQNRAGEWAWQSEIPFDSSERLSVMLLSPHADQWQVRVTAPGRTAAVPMDRHNGFRAAYHGAAYATAQFGLDHNQFPAELLTFERVPAGTWQVNITANNHLATRGQTVDGYLVLSGDSDYQIYTHLNSHELVVGQSIGLETFVFNAAEADGQQPQADPGLIGAATLRLTAPNGQVDTFPMQVNRDGRAVANFTVNEVGGYTAQVQVEGQTATGERFMRTSEHAFPVIAAAYRLNERVNQVRVIGQNRLELALPITAVSNQTPDVMLGAEVWGRNADGDMVPVTWVGGITSPAETRTGLYLPLNLDMRWLSLADTKPPYELRNIRLQDVDTQIPYATADSIRLVLPRSVETAVERMNVTAVNREMLMGPAPAADSITNNDNPASAYVGGSRLLLVHGYCSGGVWPTGHFSNYSVFQDFNQNRSHNQFAQLINSHGSQFDSFGIVAHSQGGAASLHLYTYYWSGLDWSNGNRLIQSVGTPYQGTSLAGMLAVLGDIFGAGCGTHWDLTYDGASLWLSGIPSWARSRVYYHTTSFSWAWWRYDYCSLATDMFLSDPEDGVVERWAGQLSGANNMGHKTGWCHTDSMRDPAQTHDYNRNVNMNANANR
;
A
#
# COMPACT_ATOMS: atom_id res chain seq x y z
N MET A 1 80.61 -2.02 -2.90
CA MET A 1 79.79 -0.91 -2.33
C MET A 1 78.36 -1.12 -2.77
N ASN A 2 77.58 -1.82 -1.98
CA ASN A 2 76.20 -2.21 -2.29
C ASN A 2 75.21 -1.30 -1.56
N LYS A 3 74.34 -0.65 -2.29
CA LYS A 3 73.16 0.03 -1.76
C LYS A 3 71.93 -0.90 -1.97
N ARG A 4 71.45 -1.52 -0.88
CA ARG A 4 70.19 -2.22 -0.83
C ARG A 4 69.06 -1.17 -0.76
N LYS A 5 68.12 -1.25 -1.72
CA LYS A 5 66.83 -0.51 -1.68
C LYS A 5 65.83 -1.35 -0.91
N PHE A 6 65.31 -0.78 0.17
CA PHE A 6 64.18 -1.28 0.90
C PHE A 6 62.88 -0.92 0.15
N PHE A 7 62.12 -1.91 -0.29
CA PHE A 7 60.76 -1.71 -0.81
C PHE A 7 59.80 -1.94 0.35
N VAL A 8 59.11 -0.90 0.79
CA VAL A 8 57.97 -0.96 1.70
C VAL A 8 56.75 -1.29 0.86
N PHE A 9 56.18 -2.49 1.07
CA PHE A 9 54.89 -2.86 0.52
C PHE A 9 53.82 -2.26 1.40
N MET A 10 53.17 -1.20 0.94
CA MET A 10 51.99 -0.63 1.56
C MET A 10 50.77 -1.42 1.05
N ALA A 11 50.26 -2.34 1.89
CA ALA A 11 49.02 -3.06 1.61
C ALA A 11 47.84 -2.06 1.79
N LEU A 12 47.28 -1.66 0.66
CA LEU A 12 46.05 -0.90 0.60
C LEU A 12 44.89 -1.86 0.88
N ILE A 13 44.37 -1.86 2.11
CA ILE A 13 43.11 -2.53 2.43
C ILE A 13 42.00 -1.66 1.81
N MET A 14 41.51 -2.06 0.65
CA MET A 14 40.25 -1.56 0.12
C MET A 14 39.13 -2.22 0.96
N SER A 15 38.64 -1.52 1.97
CA SER A 15 37.36 -1.80 2.57
C SER A 15 36.29 -1.46 1.53
N LEU A 16 35.71 -2.49 0.90
CA LEU A 16 34.42 -2.37 0.23
C LEU A 16 33.39 -2.07 1.33
N SER A 17 33.10 -0.81 1.52
CA SER A 17 31.86 -0.41 2.15
C SER A 17 30.71 -0.81 1.22
N LEU A 18 30.00 -1.87 1.57
CA LEU A 18 28.65 -2.10 1.10
C LEU A 18 27.87 -0.82 1.42
N ALA A 19 27.54 -0.06 0.40
CA ALA A 19 26.64 1.05 0.54
C ALA A 19 25.28 0.46 0.93
N ALA A 20 24.94 0.57 2.21
CA ALA A 20 23.57 0.47 2.62
C ALA A 20 22.81 1.48 1.75
N VAL A 21 21.87 0.98 0.95
CA VAL A 21 20.93 1.83 0.20
C VAL A 21 20.13 2.56 1.27
N SER A 22 20.59 3.75 1.60
CA SER A 22 19.83 4.62 2.49
C SER A 22 18.55 5.00 1.74
N TRP A 23 17.43 4.79 2.39
CA TRP A 23 16.11 5.26 2.02
C TRP A 23 15.98 6.80 2.08
N ALA A 24 17.05 7.51 1.88
CA ALA A 24 16.97 8.94 1.61
C ALA A 24 16.33 9.07 0.23
N ALA A 25 15.04 9.37 0.18
CA ALA A 25 14.41 9.87 -1.03
C ALA A 25 15.35 10.93 -1.63
N PRO A 26 15.62 10.89 -2.93
CA PRO A 26 16.38 11.96 -3.56
C PRO A 26 15.70 13.26 -3.19
N ALA A 27 16.48 14.23 -2.71
CA ALA A 27 15.96 15.57 -2.44
C ALA A 27 15.30 16.04 -3.74
N VAL A 28 13.99 16.06 -3.75
CA VAL A 28 13.25 16.73 -4.82
C VAL A 28 13.63 18.18 -4.67
N ASP A 29 14.15 18.81 -5.71
CA ASP A 29 14.17 20.26 -5.81
C ASP A 29 12.71 20.71 -5.81
N THR A 30 12.12 20.79 -4.61
CA THR A 30 10.79 21.32 -4.41
C THR A 30 10.86 22.80 -4.69
N VAL A 31 10.37 23.18 -5.84
CA VAL A 31 9.95 24.55 -6.06
C VAL A 31 8.78 24.77 -5.12
N GLU A 32 9.02 25.45 -4.01
CA GLU A 32 8.01 25.75 -2.99
C GLU A 32 6.96 26.71 -3.56
N SER A 33 5.96 26.17 -4.20
CA SER A 33 4.67 26.87 -4.32
C SER A 33 4.00 26.78 -2.94
N PRO A 34 3.38 27.86 -2.43
CA PRO A 34 2.67 27.76 -1.16
C PRO A 34 1.58 26.71 -1.25
N ILE A 35 1.73 25.62 -0.51
CA ILE A 35 0.75 24.54 -0.47
C ILE A 35 -0.30 24.90 0.58
N PHE A 36 -1.52 25.14 0.14
CA PHE A 36 -2.64 25.43 1.02
C PHE A 36 -3.37 24.14 1.40
N THR A 37 -3.34 23.78 2.68
CA THR A 37 -4.08 22.64 3.21
C THR A 37 -5.54 22.98 3.50
N LYS A 38 -6.42 21.99 3.38
CA LYS A 38 -7.83 22.10 3.75
C LYS A 38 -8.05 21.78 5.22
N GLN A 39 -9.02 22.43 5.81
CA GLN A 39 -9.52 22.13 7.16
C GLN A 39 -10.76 21.25 6.99
N ILE A 40 -10.55 19.95 6.91
CA ILE A 40 -11.60 19.01 6.53
C ILE A 40 -12.51 18.67 7.71
N ALA A 41 -13.78 18.44 7.39
CA ALA A 41 -14.75 17.93 8.34
C ALA A 41 -15.73 16.98 7.64
N ALA A 42 -16.42 16.18 8.44
CA ALA A 42 -17.42 15.25 7.96
C ALA A 42 -18.64 15.22 8.91
N PRO A 43 -19.86 15.00 8.39
CA PRO A 43 -21.07 14.86 9.20
C PRO A 43 -21.02 13.59 10.05
N VAL A 44 -21.95 13.52 11.02
CA VAL A 44 -22.01 12.46 12.05
C VAL A 44 -22.14 11.06 11.46
N ASP A 45 -22.91 10.91 10.41
CA ASP A 45 -23.16 9.63 9.74
C ASP A 45 -21.93 9.03 9.03
N GLU A 46 -20.85 9.80 8.93
CA GLU A 46 -19.58 9.34 8.35
C GLU A 46 -18.54 8.94 9.39
N ILE A 47 -18.74 9.23 10.67
CA ILE A 47 -17.73 9.06 11.73
C ILE A 47 -17.18 7.64 11.78
N ASP A 48 -18.06 6.63 11.71
CA ASP A 48 -17.65 5.22 11.74
C ASP A 48 -16.69 4.85 10.59
N SER A 49 -16.86 5.49 9.43
CA SER A 49 -15.98 5.26 8.26
C SER A 49 -14.65 6.02 8.35
N LEU A 50 -14.52 6.92 9.30
CA LEU A 50 -13.34 7.75 9.56
C LEU A 50 -12.59 7.37 10.84
N THR A 51 -12.95 6.25 11.46
CA THR A 51 -12.19 5.65 12.57
C THR A 51 -10.97 4.89 12.05
N LEU A 52 -9.96 4.73 12.91
CA LEU A 52 -8.83 3.87 12.57
C LEU A 52 -9.32 2.43 12.34
N PRO A 53 -8.89 1.78 11.24
CA PRO A 53 -9.29 0.41 10.95
C PRO A 53 -8.72 -0.56 11.99
N ASP A 54 -9.48 -1.60 12.30
CA ASP A 54 -8.97 -2.74 13.06
C ASP A 54 -7.99 -3.54 12.18
N PRO A 55 -6.71 -3.70 12.58
CA PRO A 55 -5.73 -4.47 11.82
C PRO A 55 -6.19 -5.90 11.48
N ALA A 56 -7.02 -6.50 12.33
CA ALA A 56 -7.57 -7.82 12.06
C ALA A 56 -8.51 -7.87 10.84
N THR A 57 -8.98 -6.72 10.34
CA THR A 57 -9.85 -6.64 9.16
C THR A 57 -9.10 -6.40 7.85
N THR A 58 -7.81 -6.06 7.92
CA THR A 58 -6.97 -5.69 6.76
C THR A 58 -5.95 -6.77 6.40
N GLY A 59 -6.10 -7.98 6.96
CA GLY A 59 -5.16 -9.08 6.76
C GLY A 59 -5.13 -9.61 5.34
N LEU A 60 -4.03 -10.27 5.02
CA LEU A 60 -3.78 -10.91 3.74
C LEU A 60 -4.24 -12.37 3.78
N GLN A 61 -5.05 -12.77 2.81
CA GLN A 61 -5.38 -14.17 2.54
C GLN A 61 -4.33 -14.78 1.60
N SER A 62 -3.84 -15.97 1.91
CA SER A 62 -2.87 -16.65 1.06
C SER A 62 -3.14 -18.13 0.91
N ARG A 63 -3.17 -18.57 -0.37
CA ARG A 63 -3.24 -19.97 -0.79
C ARG A 63 -1.92 -20.50 -1.35
N TRP A 64 -0.87 -19.68 -1.37
CA TRP A 64 0.43 -20.00 -1.96
C TRP A 64 1.50 -20.29 -0.90
N ALA A 65 2.62 -20.83 -1.37
CA ALA A 65 3.85 -20.93 -0.60
C ALA A 65 5.02 -20.32 -1.40
N VAL A 66 5.69 -19.33 -0.84
CA VAL A 66 6.91 -18.71 -1.37
C VAL A 66 8.09 -19.24 -0.59
N VAL A 67 8.91 -20.07 -1.24
CA VAL A 67 10.04 -20.73 -0.63
C VAL A 67 11.34 -20.08 -1.13
N PRO A 68 12.13 -19.45 -0.25
CA PRO A 68 13.43 -18.92 -0.65
C PRO A 68 14.35 -20.06 -1.11
N VAL A 69 15.03 -19.83 -2.23
CA VAL A 69 16.02 -20.75 -2.79
C VAL A 69 17.37 -20.07 -2.77
N SER A 70 18.32 -20.65 -2.04
CA SER A 70 19.73 -20.20 -2.03
C SER A 70 20.63 -21.36 -2.42
N LEU A 71 21.07 -21.36 -3.67
CA LEU A 71 22.00 -22.37 -4.16
C LEU A 71 23.36 -22.18 -3.51
N THR A 72 23.88 -23.23 -2.90
CA THR A 72 25.20 -23.28 -2.32
C THR A 72 26.06 -24.32 -3.01
N GLN A 73 27.39 -24.11 -3.05
CA GLN A 73 28.28 -25.04 -3.69
C GLN A 73 28.46 -26.29 -2.79
N ASN A 74 28.07 -27.46 -3.31
CA ASN A 74 28.27 -28.73 -2.64
C ASN A 74 29.74 -29.19 -2.68
N ARG A 75 30.07 -30.30 -2.01
CA ARG A 75 31.45 -30.84 -1.97
C ARG A 75 32.03 -31.21 -3.34
N ALA A 76 31.17 -31.47 -4.34
CA ALA A 76 31.58 -31.78 -5.69
C ALA A 76 31.79 -30.51 -6.55
N GLY A 77 31.53 -29.33 -6.00
CA GLY A 77 31.66 -28.05 -6.72
C GLY A 77 30.42 -27.67 -7.51
N GLU A 78 29.30 -28.40 -7.38
CA GLU A 78 28.03 -28.09 -8.05
C GLU A 78 27.22 -27.15 -7.17
N TRP A 79 26.56 -26.16 -7.77
CA TRP A 79 25.59 -25.32 -7.13
C TRP A 79 24.28 -26.12 -6.97
N ALA A 80 23.82 -26.26 -5.74
CA ALA A 80 22.63 -27.09 -5.44
C ALA A 80 21.82 -26.56 -4.26
N TRP A 81 20.52 -26.80 -4.33
CA TRP A 81 19.55 -26.61 -3.28
C TRP A 81 18.55 -27.76 -3.30
N GLN A 82 18.09 -28.18 -2.11
CA GLN A 82 17.11 -29.25 -1.98
C GLN A 82 16.14 -28.93 -0.84
N SER A 83 14.86 -29.21 -1.05
CA SER A 83 13.82 -29.10 -0.02
C SER A 83 12.73 -30.12 -0.19
N GLU A 84 12.04 -30.41 0.91
CA GLU A 84 10.79 -31.17 0.96
C GLU A 84 9.63 -30.18 1.14
N ILE A 85 8.67 -30.20 0.22
CA ILE A 85 7.55 -29.27 0.22
C ILE A 85 6.24 -30.05 0.29
N PRO A 86 5.48 -29.94 1.37
CA PRO A 86 4.16 -30.55 1.49
C PRO A 86 3.13 -29.77 0.67
N PHE A 87 2.29 -30.51 -0.06
CA PHE A 87 1.28 -29.98 -0.95
C PHE A 87 -0.02 -30.79 -0.84
N ASP A 88 -1.13 -30.14 -0.54
CA ASP A 88 -2.43 -30.73 -0.19
C ASP A 88 -3.45 -30.79 -1.34
N SER A 89 -3.22 -30.08 -2.43
CA SER A 89 -4.12 -30.12 -3.60
C SER A 89 -3.80 -31.28 -4.52
N SER A 90 -4.84 -31.90 -5.08
CA SER A 90 -4.72 -32.98 -6.06
C SER A 90 -5.25 -32.63 -7.47
N GLU A 91 -5.93 -31.49 -7.62
CA GLU A 91 -6.51 -31.10 -8.90
C GLU A 91 -5.52 -30.33 -9.77
N ARG A 92 -4.89 -29.29 -9.20
CA ARG A 92 -3.95 -28.42 -9.91
C ARG A 92 -2.79 -28.02 -9.03
N LEU A 93 -1.59 -28.00 -9.58
CA LEU A 93 -0.40 -27.41 -9.01
C LEU A 93 0.22 -26.44 -10.01
N SER A 94 0.42 -25.20 -9.59
CA SER A 94 1.21 -24.19 -10.30
C SER A 94 2.51 -23.96 -9.55
N VAL A 95 3.63 -24.00 -10.25
CA VAL A 95 4.96 -23.78 -9.71
C VAL A 95 5.64 -22.68 -10.52
N MET A 96 6.05 -21.62 -9.86
CA MET A 96 6.79 -20.54 -10.49
C MET A 96 8.19 -20.46 -9.89
N LEU A 97 9.20 -20.45 -10.74
CA LEU A 97 10.60 -20.25 -10.39
C LEU A 97 11.01 -18.83 -10.76
N LEU A 98 11.41 -18.07 -9.77
CA LEU A 98 11.84 -16.68 -9.90
C LEU A 98 13.33 -16.56 -9.59
N SER A 99 14.15 -16.20 -10.57
CA SER A 99 15.56 -15.85 -10.39
C SER A 99 16.07 -15.10 -11.60
N PRO A 100 17.03 -14.17 -11.48
CA PRO A 100 17.72 -13.58 -12.61
C PRO A 100 18.40 -14.63 -13.53
N HIS A 101 18.63 -15.82 -13.00
CA HIS A 101 19.31 -16.94 -13.65
C HIS A 101 18.42 -18.18 -13.79
N ALA A 102 17.10 -18.03 -13.74
CA ALA A 102 16.15 -19.15 -13.80
C ALA A 102 16.36 -20.02 -15.05
N ASP A 103 16.73 -19.43 -16.18
CA ASP A 103 17.03 -20.11 -17.44
C ASP A 103 18.26 -21.07 -17.38
N GLN A 104 19.10 -20.91 -16.35
CA GLN A 104 20.31 -21.71 -16.11
C GLN A 104 20.14 -22.75 -15.00
N TRP A 105 18.98 -22.74 -14.34
CA TRP A 105 18.68 -23.68 -13.28
C TRP A 105 18.08 -24.97 -13.84
N GLN A 106 18.51 -26.09 -13.29
CA GLN A 106 17.93 -27.41 -13.57
C GLN A 106 17.11 -27.84 -12.37
N VAL A 107 15.81 -27.85 -12.54
CA VAL A 107 14.87 -28.27 -11.48
C VAL A 107 14.48 -29.73 -11.70
N ARG A 108 14.53 -30.52 -10.63
CA ARG A 108 14.07 -31.91 -10.59
C ARG A 108 13.10 -32.11 -9.45
N VAL A 109 11.98 -32.76 -9.70
CA VAL A 109 10.96 -33.03 -8.68
C VAL A 109 10.73 -34.52 -8.55
N THR A 110 10.52 -34.97 -7.33
CA THR A 110 10.07 -36.33 -7.01
C THR A 110 8.72 -36.25 -6.32
N ALA A 111 7.69 -36.77 -6.96
CA ALA A 111 6.33 -36.78 -6.40
C ALA A 111 6.21 -37.77 -5.23
N PRO A 112 5.22 -37.57 -4.34
CA PRO A 112 4.93 -38.50 -3.25
C PRO A 112 4.78 -39.93 -3.73
N GLY A 113 5.41 -40.88 -3.04
CA GLY A 113 5.38 -42.32 -3.36
C GLY A 113 6.19 -42.74 -4.61
N ARG A 114 6.90 -41.82 -5.26
CA ARG A 114 7.85 -42.13 -6.37
C ARG A 114 9.29 -42.05 -5.89
N THR A 115 10.16 -42.82 -6.56
CA THR A 115 11.62 -42.82 -6.27
C THR A 115 12.44 -42.13 -7.37
N ALA A 116 11.84 -41.95 -8.56
CA ALA A 116 12.54 -41.33 -9.69
C ALA A 116 12.26 -39.82 -9.73
N ALA A 117 13.33 -39.03 -9.73
CA ALA A 117 13.25 -37.59 -9.96
C ALA A 117 13.01 -37.30 -11.46
N VAL A 118 12.03 -36.46 -11.75
CA VAL A 118 11.70 -36.03 -13.12
C VAL A 118 12.24 -34.62 -13.34
N PRO A 119 13.04 -34.37 -14.38
CA PRO A 119 13.48 -33.03 -14.71
C PRO A 119 12.30 -32.18 -15.17
N MET A 120 12.23 -30.97 -14.62
CA MET A 120 11.30 -29.90 -15.03
C MET A 120 11.99 -29.09 -16.14
N ASP A 121 12.01 -29.63 -17.35
CA ASP A 121 12.68 -28.99 -18.47
C ASP A 121 11.70 -28.69 -19.62
N ARG A 122 12.16 -27.79 -20.52
CA ARG A 122 11.45 -27.40 -21.76
C ARG A 122 11.21 -28.59 -22.71
N HIS A 123 11.87 -29.73 -22.47
CA HIS A 123 11.90 -30.87 -23.36
C HIS A 123 11.11 -32.05 -22.78
N ASN A 124 10.05 -32.39 -23.40
CA ASN A 124 9.18 -33.60 -23.42
C ASN A 124 9.16 -34.60 -22.23
N GLY A 125 10.17 -34.72 -21.38
CA GLY A 125 10.23 -35.67 -20.26
C GLY A 125 9.18 -35.37 -19.19
N PHE A 126 8.96 -34.12 -18.91
CA PHE A 126 8.04 -33.61 -17.92
C PHE A 126 6.57 -33.82 -18.35
N ARG A 127 6.22 -33.47 -19.59
CA ARG A 127 4.89 -33.70 -20.16
C ARG A 127 4.52 -35.17 -20.23
N ALA A 128 5.48 -36.07 -20.40
CA ALA A 128 5.27 -37.49 -20.40
C ALA A 128 5.06 -38.08 -18.98
N ALA A 129 5.59 -37.43 -17.96
CA ALA A 129 5.52 -37.93 -16.58
C ALA A 129 4.26 -37.47 -15.82
N TYR A 130 3.69 -36.31 -16.17
CA TYR A 130 2.55 -35.72 -15.47
C TYR A 130 1.45 -35.28 -16.43
N HIS A 131 0.21 -35.61 -16.06
CA HIS A 131 -0.95 -35.25 -16.86
C HIS A 131 -1.17 -33.73 -16.88
N GLY A 132 -1.54 -33.18 -18.04
CA GLY A 132 -1.81 -31.76 -18.21
C GLY A 132 -0.64 -30.83 -17.95
N ALA A 133 0.60 -31.36 -17.91
CA ALA A 133 1.78 -30.56 -17.65
C ALA A 133 2.02 -29.55 -18.76
N ALA A 134 2.12 -28.28 -18.39
CA ALA A 134 2.46 -27.17 -19.26
C ALA A 134 3.66 -26.41 -18.71
N TYR A 135 4.47 -25.87 -19.62
CA TYR A 135 5.63 -25.04 -19.31
C TYR A 135 5.53 -23.73 -20.07
N ALA A 136 5.78 -22.63 -19.39
CA ALA A 136 5.87 -21.30 -19.97
C ALA A 136 7.04 -20.52 -19.37
N THR A 137 7.53 -19.53 -20.09
CA THR A 137 8.40 -18.48 -19.57
C THR A 137 7.60 -17.20 -19.50
N ALA A 138 7.74 -16.45 -18.43
CA ALA A 138 7.09 -15.17 -18.21
C ALA A 138 8.05 -14.15 -17.63
N GLN A 139 7.66 -12.90 -17.61
CA GLN A 139 8.30 -11.86 -16.80
C GLN A 139 7.34 -11.56 -15.64
N PHE A 140 7.82 -11.59 -14.42
CA PHE A 140 7.05 -11.22 -13.23
C PHE A 140 7.45 -9.84 -12.74
N GLY A 141 6.49 -8.97 -12.45
CA GLY A 141 6.73 -7.61 -11.98
C GLY A 141 6.09 -6.53 -12.86
N LEU A 142 6.30 -5.27 -12.53
CA LEU A 142 5.80 -4.12 -13.27
C LEU A 142 6.81 -3.66 -14.32
N ASP A 143 6.37 -2.90 -15.32
CA ASP A 143 7.03 -2.55 -16.58
C ASP A 143 8.58 -2.38 -16.57
N HIS A 144 9.12 -1.74 -15.55
CA HIS A 144 10.58 -1.51 -15.44
C HIS A 144 11.28 -2.44 -14.43
N ASN A 145 10.54 -3.34 -13.79
CA ASN A 145 10.99 -4.21 -12.71
C ASN A 145 10.50 -5.63 -12.90
N GLN A 146 10.71 -6.16 -14.09
CA GLN A 146 10.32 -7.51 -14.43
C GLN A 146 11.45 -8.49 -14.16
N PHE A 147 11.11 -9.63 -13.53
CA PHE A 147 12.02 -10.73 -13.27
C PHE A 147 11.71 -11.89 -14.20
N PRO A 148 12.72 -12.57 -14.73
CA PRO A 148 12.49 -13.83 -15.43
C PRO A 148 11.80 -14.84 -14.52
N ALA A 149 10.72 -15.43 -15.03
CA ALA A 149 9.97 -16.47 -14.37
C ALA A 149 9.82 -17.70 -15.26
N GLU A 150 10.03 -18.88 -14.70
CA GLU A 150 9.66 -20.13 -15.33
C GLU A 150 8.41 -20.68 -14.65
N LEU A 151 7.38 -20.94 -15.43
CA LEU A 151 6.08 -21.37 -14.96
C LEU A 151 5.79 -22.80 -15.38
N LEU A 152 5.33 -23.58 -14.44
CA LEU A 152 4.97 -24.97 -14.61
C LEU A 152 3.58 -25.19 -14.00
N THR A 153 2.68 -25.77 -14.77
CA THR A 153 1.37 -26.18 -14.29
C THR A 153 1.16 -27.66 -14.50
N PHE A 154 0.46 -28.26 -13.58
CA PHE A 154 0.12 -29.68 -13.60
C PHE A 154 -1.33 -29.88 -13.23
N GLU A 155 -1.97 -30.85 -13.85
CA GLU A 155 -3.30 -31.32 -13.47
C GLU A 155 -3.22 -32.71 -12.86
N ARG A 156 -4.05 -33.00 -11.86
CA ARG A 156 -4.17 -34.32 -11.21
C ARG A 156 -2.86 -34.86 -10.66
N VAL A 157 -2.24 -34.06 -9.80
CA VAL A 157 -1.01 -34.42 -9.11
C VAL A 157 -1.32 -35.06 -7.75
N PRO A 158 -0.51 -36.00 -7.26
CA PRO A 158 -0.72 -36.55 -5.92
C PRO A 158 -0.44 -35.52 -4.85
N ALA A 159 -1.37 -35.34 -3.91
CA ALA A 159 -1.14 -34.64 -2.68
C ALA A 159 -0.06 -35.35 -1.83
N GLY A 160 0.68 -34.62 -1.02
CA GLY A 160 1.75 -35.14 -0.16
C GLY A 160 3.03 -34.36 -0.24
N THR A 161 4.12 -34.91 0.29
CA THR A 161 5.41 -34.24 0.33
C THR A 161 6.22 -34.49 -0.96
N TRP A 162 6.49 -33.41 -1.66
CA TRP A 162 7.32 -33.39 -2.87
C TRP A 162 8.76 -33.05 -2.52
N GLN A 163 9.72 -33.78 -3.12
CA GLN A 163 11.14 -33.41 -3.06
C GLN A 163 11.49 -32.57 -4.28
N VAL A 164 12.04 -31.39 -4.03
CA VAL A 164 12.49 -30.47 -5.08
C VAL A 164 14.00 -30.32 -4.98
N ASN A 165 14.70 -30.57 -6.10
CA ASN A 165 16.14 -30.40 -6.22
C ASN A 165 16.43 -29.38 -7.34
N ILE A 166 17.16 -28.34 -7.01
CA ILE A 166 17.58 -27.32 -7.99
C ILE A 166 19.12 -27.36 -8.07
N THR A 167 19.64 -27.46 -9.30
CA THR A 167 21.08 -27.39 -9.56
C THR A 167 21.37 -26.34 -10.63
N ALA A 168 22.56 -25.76 -10.61
CA ALA A 168 22.98 -24.78 -11.62
C ALA A 168 24.42 -25.03 -12.08
N ASN A 169 24.74 -24.59 -13.29
CA ASN A 169 26.08 -24.75 -13.85
C ASN A 169 27.11 -23.86 -13.13
N ASN A 170 28.37 -24.32 -13.12
CA ASN A 170 29.48 -23.76 -12.33
C ASN A 170 29.92 -22.31 -12.69
N HIS A 171 29.24 -21.63 -13.62
CA HIS A 171 29.65 -20.30 -14.11
C HIS A 171 28.83 -19.14 -13.52
N LEU A 172 27.84 -19.41 -12.66
CA LEU A 172 26.85 -18.42 -12.20
C LEU A 172 27.35 -17.49 -11.10
N ALA A 173 28.32 -17.92 -10.30
CA ALA A 173 28.82 -17.09 -9.21
C ALA A 173 30.30 -17.35 -8.91
N THR A 174 30.98 -16.37 -8.34
CA THR A 174 32.32 -16.55 -7.79
C THR A 174 32.26 -17.40 -6.51
N ARG A 175 33.30 -18.18 -6.25
CA ARG A 175 33.39 -19.08 -5.11
C ARG A 175 33.09 -18.32 -3.79
N GLY A 176 32.10 -18.80 -3.04
CA GLY A 176 31.70 -18.21 -1.76
C GLY A 176 30.50 -17.26 -1.82
N GLN A 177 29.90 -17.06 -3.00
CA GLN A 177 28.60 -16.36 -3.14
C GLN A 177 27.45 -17.37 -3.19
N THR A 178 26.23 -16.93 -2.87
CA THR A 178 24.98 -17.67 -3.11
C THR A 178 24.35 -17.24 -4.43
N VAL A 179 23.56 -18.11 -5.03
CA VAL A 179 22.69 -17.77 -6.15
C VAL A 179 21.26 -17.91 -5.66
N ASP A 180 20.61 -16.77 -5.50
CA ASP A 180 19.34 -16.68 -4.81
C ASP A 180 18.16 -16.58 -5.78
N GLY A 181 17.00 -17.01 -5.32
CA GLY A 181 15.73 -16.94 -6.01
C GLY A 181 14.58 -17.42 -5.13
N TYR A 182 13.44 -17.65 -5.76
CA TYR A 182 12.25 -18.16 -5.08
C TYR A 182 11.58 -19.26 -5.90
N LEU A 183 11.01 -20.20 -5.16
CA LEU A 183 10.06 -21.18 -5.67
C LEU A 183 8.69 -20.82 -5.11
N VAL A 184 7.74 -20.50 -5.97
CA VAL A 184 6.36 -20.20 -5.57
C VAL A 184 5.47 -21.36 -6.00
N LEU A 185 4.66 -21.83 -5.08
CA LEU A 185 3.70 -22.92 -5.32
C LEU A 185 2.29 -22.43 -4.99
N SER A 186 1.33 -22.80 -5.83
CA SER A 186 -0.10 -22.55 -5.57
C SER A 186 -0.93 -23.71 -6.11
N GLY A 187 -2.03 -24.01 -5.46
CA GLY A 187 -2.97 -25.07 -5.85
C GLY A 187 -4.41 -24.70 -5.56
N ASP A 188 -5.32 -25.62 -5.90
CA ASP A 188 -6.76 -25.45 -5.75
C ASP A 188 -7.29 -25.88 -4.37
N SER A 189 -6.43 -25.84 -3.35
CA SER A 189 -6.82 -26.16 -1.98
C SER A 189 -7.74 -25.09 -1.40
N ASP A 190 -8.80 -25.50 -0.73
CA ASP A 190 -9.68 -24.60 0.04
C ASP A 190 -9.02 -24.08 1.33
N TYR A 191 -7.96 -24.74 1.80
CA TYR A 191 -7.24 -24.32 3.00
C TYR A 191 -6.26 -23.19 2.70
N GLN A 192 -6.55 -22.04 3.28
CA GLN A 192 -5.76 -20.81 3.16
C GLN A 192 -5.32 -20.32 4.53
N ILE A 193 -4.33 -19.44 4.55
CA ILE A 193 -3.98 -18.68 5.76
C ILE A 193 -4.48 -17.26 5.66
N TYR A 194 -4.88 -16.70 6.79
CA TYR A 194 -5.15 -15.28 6.98
C TYR A 194 -4.13 -14.73 7.94
N THR A 195 -3.42 -13.69 7.53
CA THR A 195 -2.36 -13.10 8.36
C THR A 195 -2.55 -11.59 8.44
N HIS A 196 -2.43 -11.03 9.64
CA HIS A 196 -2.58 -9.60 9.86
C HIS A 196 -1.60 -9.09 10.93
N LEU A 197 -1.32 -7.79 10.90
CA LEU A 197 -0.69 -7.09 11.99
C LEU A 197 -1.65 -7.02 13.21
N ASN A 198 -1.10 -6.96 14.41
CA ASN A 198 -1.92 -6.75 15.61
C ASN A 198 -2.07 -5.27 15.98
N SER A 199 -1.33 -4.38 15.32
CA SER A 199 -1.38 -2.94 15.54
C SER A 199 -0.89 -2.20 14.29
N HIS A 200 -1.49 -1.05 14.02
CA HIS A 200 -1.00 -0.09 13.03
C HIS A 200 -0.08 0.99 13.63
N GLU A 201 0.21 0.94 14.93
CA GLU A 201 1.18 1.83 15.58
C GLU A 201 2.63 1.37 15.30
N LEU A 202 3.05 1.52 14.05
CA LEU A 202 4.34 1.06 13.56
C LEU A 202 5.44 2.08 13.87
N VAL A 203 5.74 2.24 15.15
CA VAL A 203 6.67 3.26 15.68
C VAL A 203 7.89 2.59 16.31
N VAL A 204 9.06 3.18 16.11
CA VAL A 204 10.33 2.70 16.73
C VAL A 204 10.19 2.52 18.24
N GLY A 205 10.64 1.36 18.73
CA GLY A 205 10.57 0.98 20.12
C GLY A 205 9.27 0.31 20.54
N GLN A 206 8.27 0.23 19.66
CA GLN A 206 7.02 -0.48 19.94
C GLN A 206 7.19 -1.99 19.72
N SER A 207 6.38 -2.77 20.44
CA SER A 207 6.20 -4.19 20.21
C SER A 207 5.06 -4.40 19.24
N ILE A 208 5.36 -4.98 18.08
CA ILE A 208 4.41 -5.29 17.02
C ILE A 208 4.26 -6.80 16.96
N GLY A 209 3.09 -7.29 16.61
CA GLY A 209 2.83 -8.70 16.37
C GLY A 209 2.25 -8.97 15.00
N LEU A 210 2.52 -10.16 14.50
CA LEU A 210 1.80 -10.79 13.40
C LEU A 210 1.02 -11.99 13.95
N GLU A 211 -0.25 -12.05 13.59
CA GLU A 211 -1.13 -13.17 13.86
C GLU A 211 -1.52 -13.84 12.55
N THR A 212 -1.50 -15.17 12.54
CA THR A 212 -1.95 -15.97 11.39
C THR A 212 -2.80 -17.14 11.85
N PHE A 213 -3.74 -17.54 11.01
CA PHE A 213 -4.53 -18.74 11.22
C PHE A 213 -4.91 -19.40 9.88
N VAL A 214 -5.23 -20.67 9.94
CA VAL A 214 -5.75 -21.42 8.80
C VAL A 214 -7.28 -21.38 8.81
N PHE A 215 -7.88 -21.26 7.65
CA PHE A 215 -9.32 -21.31 7.45
C PHE A 215 -9.68 -22.04 6.16
N ASN A 216 -10.90 -22.56 6.08
CA ASN A 216 -11.45 -23.13 4.86
C ASN A 216 -12.17 -22.04 4.05
N ALA A 217 -11.62 -21.69 2.89
CA ALA A 217 -12.16 -20.63 2.04
C ALA A 217 -13.53 -20.99 1.42
N ALA A 218 -13.82 -22.28 1.22
CA ALA A 218 -15.13 -22.74 0.73
C ALA A 218 -16.26 -22.52 1.77
N GLU A 219 -15.92 -22.43 3.05
CA GLU A 219 -16.88 -22.20 4.15
C GLU A 219 -17.02 -20.71 4.52
N ALA A 220 -16.08 -19.87 4.12
CA ALA A 220 -16.07 -18.45 4.49
C ALA A 220 -17.20 -17.63 3.82
N ASP A 221 -17.72 -18.05 2.66
CA ASP A 221 -18.86 -17.48 1.91
C ASP A 221 -18.87 -15.93 1.89
N GLY A 222 -17.70 -15.33 1.64
CA GLY A 222 -17.54 -13.87 1.58
C GLY A 222 -17.56 -13.14 2.94
N GLN A 223 -17.58 -13.88 4.04
CA GLN A 223 -17.42 -13.33 5.40
C GLN A 223 -15.94 -13.24 5.76
N GLN A 224 -15.65 -12.50 6.85
CA GLN A 224 -14.30 -12.46 7.39
C GLN A 224 -13.86 -13.86 7.80
N PRO A 225 -12.65 -14.31 7.40
CA PRO A 225 -12.14 -15.63 7.72
C PRO A 225 -12.13 -15.90 9.22
N GLN A 226 -12.48 -17.11 9.62
CA GLN A 226 -12.43 -17.55 11.00
C GLN A 226 -11.42 -18.71 11.13
N ALA A 227 -10.70 -18.74 12.24
CA ALA A 227 -9.69 -19.76 12.48
C ALA A 227 -10.32 -21.17 12.63
N ASP A 228 -9.73 -22.15 11.95
CA ASP A 228 -10.03 -23.58 12.13
C ASP A 228 -9.00 -24.17 13.11
N PRO A 229 -9.40 -24.48 14.36
CA PRO A 229 -8.48 -24.99 15.36
C PRO A 229 -7.85 -26.34 14.99
N GLY A 230 -6.58 -26.51 15.34
CA GLY A 230 -5.88 -27.79 15.22
C GLY A 230 -5.26 -28.09 13.85
N LEU A 231 -5.38 -27.19 12.88
CA LEU A 231 -4.82 -27.38 11.53
C LEU A 231 -3.35 -26.95 11.44
N ILE A 232 -2.87 -26.05 12.31
CA ILE A 232 -1.48 -25.59 12.33
C ILE A 232 -0.62 -26.57 13.12
N GLY A 233 0.38 -27.16 12.45
CA GLY A 233 1.42 -27.96 13.08
C GLY A 233 2.61 -27.14 13.55
N ALA A 234 3.06 -26.19 12.72
CA ALA A 234 4.13 -25.24 13.02
C ALA A 234 3.91 -23.93 12.26
N ALA A 235 4.35 -22.81 12.87
CA ALA A 235 4.36 -21.52 12.20
C ALA A 235 5.66 -20.77 12.55
N THR A 236 6.21 -20.05 11.56
CA THR A 236 7.49 -19.33 11.69
C THR A 236 7.35 -17.97 11.04
N LEU A 237 7.86 -16.95 11.71
CA LEU A 237 8.00 -15.60 11.18
C LEU A 237 9.48 -15.35 10.84
N ARG A 238 9.74 -14.96 9.60
CA ARG A 238 11.02 -14.42 9.14
C ARG A 238 10.86 -12.91 8.93
N LEU A 239 11.60 -12.12 9.70
CA LEU A 239 11.56 -10.66 9.67
C LEU A 239 12.88 -10.13 9.11
N THR A 240 12.81 -9.28 8.11
CA THR A 240 13.95 -8.54 7.55
C THR A 240 13.84 -7.08 7.96
N ALA A 241 14.84 -6.57 8.65
CA ALA A 241 14.92 -5.17 9.07
C ALA A 241 15.49 -4.26 7.96
N PRO A 242 15.37 -2.93 8.07
CA PRO A 242 15.85 -1.98 7.06
C PRO A 242 17.35 -2.08 6.77
N ASN A 243 18.16 -2.52 7.74
CA ASN A 243 19.60 -2.74 7.58
C ASN A 243 19.95 -4.08 6.90
N GLY A 244 18.93 -4.87 6.50
CA GLY A 244 19.09 -6.19 5.89
C GLY A 244 19.29 -7.32 6.88
N GLN A 245 19.25 -7.08 8.20
CA GLN A 245 19.29 -8.13 9.21
C GLN A 245 18.02 -8.98 9.10
N VAL A 246 18.20 -10.30 9.14
CA VAL A 246 17.11 -11.28 9.09
C VAL A 246 17.04 -12.02 10.43
N ASP A 247 15.90 -11.92 11.08
CA ASP A 247 15.59 -12.67 12.29
C ASP A 247 14.46 -13.66 12.03
N THR A 248 14.52 -14.82 12.70
CA THR A 248 13.50 -15.86 12.54
C THR A 248 12.94 -16.22 13.92
N PHE A 249 11.61 -16.16 14.02
CA PHE A 249 10.88 -16.41 15.27
C PHE A 249 9.91 -17.58 15.10
N PRO A 250 9.92 -18.58 16.00
CA PRO A 250 8.80 -19.52 16.07
C PRO A 250 7.56 -18.79 16.57
N MET A 251 6.43 -18.99 15.88
CA MET A 251 5.15 -18.43 16.31
C MET A 251 4.47 -19.37 17.32
N GLN A 252 3.83 -18.78 18.32
CA GLN A 252 3.13 -19.54 19.36
C GLN A 252 1.70 -19.84 18.91
N VAL A 253 1.39 -21.12 18.73
CA VAL A 253 0.04 -21.55 18.37
C VAL A 253 -0.81 -21.68 19.65
N ASN A 254 -1.92 -20.95 19.71
CA ASN A 254 -2.85 -21.00 20.82
C ASN A 254 -3.94 -22.08 20.61
N ARG A 255 -4.83 -22.25 21.61
CA ARG A 255 -5.91 -23.25 21.55
C ARG A 255 -6.98 -22.94 20.53
N ASP A 256 -7.10 -21.68 20.13
CA ASP A 256 -8.09 -21.22 19.17
C ASP A 256 -7.59 -21.34 17.71
N GLY A 257 -6.43 -22.00 17.50
CA GLY A 257 -5.87 -22.22 16.17
C GLY A 257 -5.13 -21.04 15.58
N ARG A 258 -4.82 -20.00 16.37
CA ARG A 258 -4.07 -18.83 15.94
C ARG A 258 -2.61 -18.95 16.33
N ALA A 259 -1.72 -18.62 15.40
CA ALA A 259 -0.28 -18.53 15.66
C ALA A 259 0.13 -17.04 15.75
N VAL A 260 0.85 -16.67 16.79
CA VAL A 260 1.24 -15.30 17.09
C VAL A 260 2.75 -15.20 17.30
N ALA A 261 3.37 -14.18 16.71
CA ALA A 261 4.73 -13.75 17.04
C ALA A 261 4.74 -12.26 17.36
N ASN A 262 5.42 -11.88 18.44
CA ASN A 262 5.65 -10.48 18.79
C ASN A 262 7.14 -10.17 18.71
N PHE A 263 7.48 -8.99 18.20
CA PHE A 263 8.85 -8.51 18.04
C PHE A 263 8.90 -7.00 18.27
N THR A 264 10.07 -6.49 18.64
CA THR A 264 10.27 -5.04 18.81
C THR A 264 10.96 -4.47 17.58
N VAL A 265 10.41 -3.40 17.02
CA VAL A 265 11.01 -2.68 15.90
C VAL A 265 11.94 -1.59 16.42
N ASN A 266 13.22 -1.68 16.08
CA ASN A 266 14.27 -0.81 16.65
C ASN A 266 14.83 0.22 15.67
N GLU A 267 14.47 0.16 14.40
CA GLU A 267 14.99 1.02 13.34
C GLU A 267 13.85 1.65 12.54
N VAL A 268 14.05 2.88 12.09
CA VAL A 268 13.18 3.54 11.12
C VAL A 268 13.46 2.99 9.74
N GLY A 269 12.43 2.70 8.97
CA GLY A 269 12.54 2.23 7.58
C GLY A 269 11.59 1.10 7.25
N GLY A 270 11.76 0.52 6.06
CA GLY A 270 10.93 -0.57 5.57
C GLY A 270 11.32 -1.91 6.18
N TYR A 271 10.36 -2.61 6.73
CA TYR A 271 10.48 -4.01 7.16
C TYR A 271 9.73 -4.91 6.18
N THR A 272 10.26 -6.11 5.96
CA THR A 272 9.53 -7.19 5.30
C THR A 272 9.39 -8.36 6.26
N ALA A 273 8.20 -8.98 6.25
CA ALA A 273 7.90 -10.11 7.09
C ALA A 273 7.28 -11.23 6.25
N GLN A 274 7.81 -12.43 6.37
CA GLN A 274 7.25 -13.65 5.79
C GLN A 274 6.81 -14.58 6.91
N VAL A 275 5.52 -14.89 6.92
CA VAL A 275 4.96 -15.93 7.79
C VAL A 275 4.87 -17.22 6.99
N GLN A 276 5.44 -18.29 7.51
CA GLN A 276 5.31 -19.66 6.98
C GLN A 276 4.52 -20.50 7.94
N VAL A 277 3.48 -21.15 7.44
CA VAL A 277 2.65 -22.10 8.19
C VAL A 277 2.77 -23.48 7.55
N GLU A 278 3.08 -24.47 8.36
CA GLU A 278 2.96 -25.89 8.02
C GLU A 278 1.83 -26.50 8.84
N GLY A 279 0.96 -27.24 8.16
CA GLY A 279 -0.23 -27.79 8.79
C GLY A 279 -0.71 -29.08 8.15
N GLN A 280 -1.87 -29.51 8.62
CA GLN A 280 -2.60 -30.64 8.05
C GLN A 280 -4.07 -30.24 7.85
N THR A 281 -4.64 -30.67 6.72
CA THR A 281 -6.07 -30.55 6.46
C THR A 281 -6.87 -31.42 7.41
N ALA A 282 -8.19 -31.24 7.44
CA ALA A 282 -9.07 -32.14 8.21
C ALA A 282 -8.98 -33.61 7.77
N THR A 283 -8.56 -33.87 6.53
CA THR A 283 -8.33 -35.23 5.95
C THR A 283 -6.91 -35.76 6.24
N GLY A 284 -6.04 -34.96 6.89
CA GLY A 284 -4.69 -35.36 7.27
C GLY A 284 -3.61 -35.09 6.22
N GLU A 285 -3.92 -34.41 5.13
CA GLU A 285 -2.96 -34.05 4.11
C GLU A 285 -2.11 -32.85 4.59
N ARG A 286 -0.78 -32.95 4.47
CA ARG A 286 0.13 -31.89 4.88
C ARG A 286 0.16 -30.78 3.84
N PHE A 287 0.21 -29.54 4.32
CA PHE A 287 0.35 -28.34 3.47
C PHE A 287 1.40 -27.37 4.03
N MET A 288 1.88 -26.49 3.17
CA MET A 288 2.65 -25.29 3.49
C MET A 288 1.98 -24.08 2.84
N ARG A 289 1.88 -22.98 3.59
CA ARG A 289 1.43 -21.66 3.09
C ARG A 289 2.36 -20.59 3.62
N THR A 290 2.52 -19.53 2.84
CA THR A 290 3.24 -18.33 3.27
C THR A 290 2.40 -17.08 3.06
N SER A 291 2.72 -16.04 3.80
CA SER A 291 2.13 -14.72 3.66
C SER A 291 3.23 -13.67 3.79
N GLU A 292 3.29 -12.74 2.85
CA GLU A 292 4.35 -11.76 2.71
C GLU A 292 3.80 -10.36 3.03
N HIS A 293 4.39 -9.72 4.03
CA HIS A 293 4.02 -8.39 4.49
C HIS A 293 5.18 -7.42 4.35
N ALA A 294 4.86 -6.19 4.01
CA ALA A 294 5.81 -5.09 4.00
C ALA A 294 5.20 -3.90 4.73
N PHE A 295 5.93 -3.35 5.67
CA PHE A 295 5.46 -2.21 6.45
C PHE A 295 6.61 -1.27 6.82
N PRO A 296 6.38 0.06 6.83
CA PRO A 296 7.35 1.01 7.33
C PRO A 296 7.28 1.11 8.85
N VAL A 297 8.38 1.41 9.46
CA VAL A 297 8.46 1.83 10.86
C VAL A 297 8.91 3.29 10.88
N ILE A 298 8.18 4.13 11.58
CA ILE A 298 8.45 5.56 11.67
C ILE A 298 8.95 5.97 13.05
N ALA A 299 9.55 7.14 13.14
CA ALA A 299 9.80 7.79 14.42
C ALA A 299 8.63 8.71 14.77
N ALA A 300 8.16 8.67 16.02
CA ALA A 300 7.18 9.64 16.48
C ALA A 300 7.78 11.05 16.45
N ALA A 301 7.09 11.99 15.79
CA ALA A 301 7.52 13.38 15.74
C ALA A 301 7.15 14.14 17.01
N TYR A 302 5.98 13.85 17.57
CA TYR A 302 5.40 14.54 18.71
C TYR A 302 4.76 13.60 19.72
N ARG A 303 4.68 14.07 20.97
CA ARG A 303 3.77 13.53 21.99
C ARG A 303 2.62 14.50 22.18
N LEU A 304 1.41 13.98 22.22
CA LEU A 304 0.20 14.77 22.50
C LEU A 304 0.07 15.01 24.01
N ASN A 305 -0.19 16.25 24.39
CA ASN A 305 -0.58 16.58 25.75
C ASN A 305 -2.11 16.63 25.80
N GLU A 306 -2.72 15.76 26.59
CA GLU A 306 -4.17 15.50 26.61
C GLU A 306 -4.99 16.67 27.19
N ARG A 307 -4.90 17.84 26.57
CA ARG A 307 -5.68 19.04 26.92
C ARG A 307 -5.81 19.98 25.74
N VAL A 308 -6.81 20.85 25.75
CA VAL A 308 -6.88 22.02 24.88
C VAL A 308 -6.44 23.24 25.71
N ASN A 309 -5.34 23.85 25.33
CA ASN A 309 -4.78 25.00 26.07
C ASN A 309 -5.53 26.29 25.80
N GLN A 310 -5.98 26.48 24.58
CA GLN A 310 -6.57 27.73 24.13
C GLN A 310 -7.57 27.48 23.00
N VAL A 311 -8.66 28.21 23.05
CA VAL A 311 -9.64 28.30 21.97
C VAL A 311 -9.62 29.73 21.46
N ARG A 312 -9.38 29.91 20.17
CA ARG A 312 -9.35 31.20 19.49
C ARG A 312 -10.46 31.27 18.45
N VAL A 313 -11.10 32.42 18.32
CA VAL A 313 -12.01 32.70 17.22
C VAL A 313 -11.16 33.20 16.04
N ILE A 314 -11.20 32.48 14.92
CA ILE A 314 -10.52 32.82 13.69
C ILE A 314 -11.56 33.08 12.59
N GLY A 315 -11.83 34.34 12.28
CA GLY A 315 -12.90 34.69 11.35
C GLY A 315 -14.31 34.64 11.98
N GLN A 316 -15.35 34.58 11.15
CA GLN A 316 -16.73 34.73 11.61
C GLN A 316 -17.29 33.49 12.33
N ASN A 317 -16.97 32.29 11.82
CA ASN A 317 -17.61 31.05 12.27
C ASN A 317 -16.61 29.97 12.67
N ARG A 318 -15.33 30.27 12.82
CA ARG A 318 -14.30 29.27 13.05
C ARG A 318 -13.59 29.45 14.37
N LEU A 319 -13.29 28.31 14.97
CA LEU A 319 -12.44 28.16 16.16
C LEU A 319 -11.16 27.46 15.77
N GLU A 320 -10.06 27.97 16.31
CA GLU A 320 -8.80 27.25 16.40
C GLU A 320 -8.66 26.67 17.80
N LEU A 321 -8.53 25.36 17.88
CA LEU A 321 -8.31 24.61 19.11
C LEU A 321 -6.82 24.31 19.19
N ALA A 322 -6.11 24.90 20.14
CA ALA A 322 -4.69 24.68 20.32
C ALA A 322 -4.45 23.41 21.13
N LEU A 323 -4.02 22.34 20.49
CA LEU A 323 -3.63 21.06 21.10
C LEU A 323 -2.12 21.08 21.40
N PRO A 324 -1.69 21.20 22.68
CA PRO A 324 -0.29 21.26 23.01
C PRO A 324 0.41 19.95 22.71
N ILE A 325 1.61 20.06 22.16
CA ILE A 325 2.48 18.94 21.83
C ILE A 325 3.88 19.14 22.42
N THR A 326 4.60 18.05 22.53
CA THR A 326 6.02 18.06 22.86
C THR A 326 6.78 17.39 21.71
N ALA A 327 7.70 18.10 21.07
CA ALA A 327 8.54 17.53 20.03
C ALA A 327 9.44 16.42 20.61
N VAL A 328 9.53 15.32 19.89
CA VAL A 328 10.41 14.19 20.23
C VAL A 328 11.79 14.37 19.59
N SER A 329 11.85 15.09 18.47
CA SER A 329 13.08 15.42 17.76
C SER A 329 13.20 16.93 17.51
N ASN A 330 14.30 17.37 16.92
CA ASN A 330 14.48 18.76 16.49
C ASN A 330 13.75 19.11 15.20
N GLN A 331 13.15 18.12 14.54
CA GLN A 331 12.34 18.34 13.35
C GLN A 331 10.90 18.61 13.77
N THR A 332 10.23 19.50 13.06
CA THR A 332 8.84 19.87 13.28
C THR A 332 8.02 19.64 12.00
N PRO A 333 7.88 18.37 11.55
CA PRO A 333 7.14 18.07 10.33
C PRO A 333 5.65 18.38 10.49
N ASP A 334 4.98 18.55 9.36
CA ASP A 334 3.53 18.54 9.30
C ASP A 334 2.97 17.19 9.77
N VAL A 335 1.76 17.20 10.27
CA VAL A 335 1.08 16.00 10.76
C VAL A 335 -0.34 15.93 10.22
N MET A 336 -0.82 14.72 10.04
CA MET A 336 -2.24 14.47 9.89
C MET A 336 -2.88 14.43 11.28
N LEU A 337 -3.84 15.32 11.53
CA LEU A 337 -4.59 15.41 12.78
C LEU A 337 -6.05 15.08 12.51
N GLY A 338 -6.66 14.23 13.32
CA GLY A 338 -8.07 13.92 13.26
C GLY A 338 -8.68 13.80 14.65
N ALA A 339 -9.94 14.21 14.81
CA ALA A 339 -10.70 14.07 16.05
C ALA A 339 -12.19 14.11 15.78
N GLU A 340 -12.96 13.48 16.65
CA GLU A 340 -14.40 13.63 16.73
C GLU A 340 -14.75 14.74 17.72
N VAL A 341 -15.74 15.55 17.39
CA VAL A 341 -16.32 16.55 18.29
C VAL A 341 -17.61 15.99 18.86
N TRP A 342 -17.72 16.00 20.17
CA TRP A 342 -18.89 15.52 20.90
C TRP A 342 -19.48 16.64 21.75
N GLY A 343 -20.81 16.65 21.91
CA GLY A 343 -21.54 17.61 22.73
C GLY A 343 -22.76 16.98 23.39
N ARG A 344 -23.41 17.69 24.26
CA ARG A 344 -24.59 17.20 24.99
C ARG A 344 -25.85 17.57 24.23
N ASN A 345 -26.74 16.61 23.98
CA ASN A 345 -28.07 16.84 23.40
C ASN A 345 -29.06 17.38 24.42
N ALA A 346 -30.32 17.61 24.03
CA ALA A 346 -31.38 18.10 24.88
C ALA A 346 -31.73 17.14 26.02
N ASP A 347 -31.56 15.84 25.85
CA ASP A 347 -31.81 14.80 26.84
C ASP A 347 -30.68 14.66 27.85
N GLY A 348 -29.58 15.34 27.62
CA GLY A 348 -28.40 15.33 28.47
C GLY A 348 -27.36 14.28 28.13
N ASP A 349 -27.53 13.54 27.04
CA ASP A 349 -26.60 12.52 26.57
C ASP A 349 -25.48 13.15 25.73
N MET A 350 -24.27 12.57 25.84
CA MET A 350 -23.16 12.92 24.94
C MET A 350 -23.37 12.27 23.56
N VAL A 351 -23.43 13.11 22.53
CA VAL A 351 -23.64 12.68 21.14
C VAL A 351 -22.54 13.25 20.23
N PRO A 352 -22.19 12.56 19.15
CA PRO A 352 -21.24 13.09 18.18
C PRO A 352 -21.84 14.30 17.44
N VAL A 353 -20.99 15.25 17.08
CA VAL A 353 -21.35 16.48 16.37
C VAL A 353 -20.79 16.49 14.95
N THR A 354 -19.53 16.15 14.81
CA THR A 354 -18.82 16.11 13.53
C THR A 354 -17.45 15.45 13.73
N TRP A 355 -16.88 14.95 12.67
CA TRP A 355 -15.45 14.66 12.61
C TRP A 355 -14.71 15.86 12.00
N VAL A 356 -13.53 16.18 12.53
CA VAL A 356 -12.66 17.27 12.03
C VAL A 356 -11.24 16.79 11.89
N GLY A 357 -10.50 17.29 10.88
CA GLY A 357 -9.11 16.91 10.68
C GLY A 357 -8.46 17.64 9.52
N GLY A 358 -7.33 17.08 9.09
CA GLY A 358 -6.53 17.57 7.97
C GLY A 358 -5.04 17.59 8.28
N ILE A 359 -4.25 18.05 7.32
CA ILE A 359 -2.81 18.25 7.48
C ILE A 359 -2.60 19.60 8.16
N THR A 360 -1.83 19.59 9.25
CA THR A 360 -1.54 20.80 10.04
C THR A 360 -0.07 20.90 10.40
N SER A 361 0.44 22.13 10.39
CA SER A 361 1.80 22.46 10.81
C SER A 361 1.82 22.85 12.28
N PRO A 362 2.84 22.45 13.06
CA PRO A 362 3.01 22.94 14.42
C PRO A 362 3.15 24.46 14.46
N ALA A 363 2.53 25.06 15.45
CA ALA A 363 2.63 26.49 15.72
C ALA A 363 3.22 26.71 17.12
N GLU A 364 3.86 27.86 17.34
CA GLU A 364 4.53 28.16 18.58
C GLU A 364 3.81 29.25 19.37
N THR A 365 3.75 29.06 20.68
CA THR A 365 3.35 30.08 21.65
C THR A 365 4.47 30.35 22.63
N ARG A 366 4.29 31.33 23.52
CA ARG A 366 5.21 31.57 24.64
C ARG A 366 5.34 30.36 25.59
N THR A 367 4.40 29.44 25.56
CA THR A 367 4.32 28.28 26.46
C THR A 367 4.72 26.96 25.78
N GLY A 368 5.10 26.99 24.50
CA GLY A 368 5.54 25.81 23.73
C GLY A 368 4.77 25.58 22.43
N LEU A 369 5.01 24.43 21.82
CA LEU A 369 4.40 24.04 20.56
C LEU A 369 2.94 23.57 20.75
N TYR A 370 2.13 23.78 19.74
CA TYR A 370 0.78 23.24 19.63
C TYR A 370 0.43 22.92 18.19
N LEU A 371 -0.53 22.04 18.00
CA LEU A 371 -1.17 21.78 16.71
C LEU A 371 -2.52 22.50 16.65
N PRO A 372 -2.76 23.34 15.64
CA PRO A 372 -4.05 23.96 15.43
C PRO A 372 -5.03 22.95 14.84
N LEU A 373 -6.11 22.64 15.55
CA LEU A 373 -7.27 21.93 15.03
C LEU A 373 -8.41 22.93 14.82
N ASN A 374 -8.94 22.97 13.61
CA ASN A 374 -9.96 23.96 13.25
C ASN A 374 -11.36 23.35 13.33
N LEU A 375 -12.28 24.05 13.99
CA LEU A 375 -13.70 23.66 14.12
C LEU A 375 -14.58 24.79 13.58
N ASP A 376 -15.46 24.49 12.65
CA ASP A 376 -16.52 25.41 12.26
C ASP A 376 -17.67 25.35 13.28
N MET A 377 -17.99 26.48 13.91
CA MET A 377 -19.03 26.57 14.93
C MET A 377 -20.43 26.18 14.41
N ARG A 378 -20.64 26.27 13.11
CA ARG A 378 -21.91 25.88 12.48
C ARG A 378 -22.25 24.40 12.68
N TRP A 379 -21.26 23.54 12.89
CA TRP A 379 -21.47 22.13 13.23
C TRP A 379 -22.14 21.98 14.60
N LEU A 380 -21.71 22.76 15.59
CA LEU A 380 -22.30 22.76 16.93
C LEU A 380 -23.77 23.22 16.90
N SER A 381 -24.07 24.26 16.11
CA SER A 381 -25.43 24.75 15.91
C SER A 381 -26.31 23.76 15.12
N LEU A 382 -25.78 23.12 14.09
CA LEU A 382 -26.50 22.15 13.27
C LEU A 382 -26.89 20.90 14.07
N ALA A 383 -26.01 20.46 14.99
CA ALA A 383 -26.26 19.31 15.86
C ALA A 383 -27.13 19.64 17.11
N ASP A 384 -27.50 20.90 17.30
CA ASP A 384 -28.27 21.40 18.46
C ASP A 384 -27.70 20.92 19.82
N THR A 385 -26.38 20.99 19.96
CA THR A 385 -25.65 20.49 21.14
C THR A 385 -25.21 21.63 22.05
N LYS A 386 -25.03 21.30 23.34
CA LYS A 386 -24.61 22.21 24.41
C LYS A 386 -23.37 21.69 25.14
N PRO A 387 -22.68 22.54 25.90
CA PRO A 387 -21.59 22.09 26.78
C PRO A 387 -22.08 21.06 27.83
N PRO A 388 -21.17 20.18 28.30
CA PRO A 388 -19.74 20.12 27.98
C PRO A 388 -19.48 19.56 26.59
N TYR A 389 -18.41 20.06 25.93
CA TYR A 389 -17.90 19.50 24.70
C TYR A 389 -16.64 18.68 24.96
N GLU A 390 -16.40 17.67 24.11
CA GLU A 390 -15.23 16.81 24.15
C GLU A 390 -14.70 16.62 22.72
N LEU A 391 -13.38 16.49 22.61
CA LEU A 391 -12.75 15.86 21.46
C LEU A 391 -12.54 14.39 21.81
N ARG A 392 -12.92 13.48 20.93
CA ARG A 392 -12.72 12.03 21.13
C ARG A 392 -11.96 11.44 19.95
N ASN A 393 -11.39 10.25 20.15
CA ASN A 393 -10.67 9.51 19.14
C ASN A 393 -9.62 10.39 18.41
N ILE A 394 -8.89 11.20 19.21
CA ILE A 394 -7.88 12.10 18.70
C ILE A 394 -6.69 11.26 18.21
N ARG A 395 -6.21 11.56 17.02
CA ARG A 395 -5.08 10.86 16.42
C ARG A 395 -4.10 11.81 15.73
N LEU A 396 -2.82 11.60 15.97
CA LEU A 396 -1.71 12.19 15.22
C LEU A 396 -1.09 11.11 14.36
N GLN A 397 -1.01 11.35 13.06
CA GLN A 397 -0.49 10.41 12.08
C GLN A 397 0.60 11.08 11.24
N ASP A 398 1.54 10.29 10.78
CA ASP A 398 2.49 10.71 9.76
C ASP A 398 1.79 11.02 8.44
N VAL A 399 2.17 12.09 7.77
CA VAL A 399 1.46 12.56 6.57
C VAL A 399 1.67 11.67 5.34
N ASP A 400 2.79 10.96 5.27
CA ASP A 400 3.14 10.11 4.14
C ASP A 400 2.63 8.68 4.30
N THR A 401 2.75 8.12 5.51
CA THR A 401 2.39 6.72 5.78
C THR A 401 1.01 6.55 6.42
N GLN A 402 0.41 7.62 6.93
CA GLN A 402 -0.83 7.62 7.71
C GLN A 402 -0.74 6.78 9.01
N ILE A 403 0.45 6.34 9.40
CA ILE A 403 0.67 5.57 10.63
C ILE A 403 0.41 6.46 11.84
N PRO A 404 -0.48 6.05 12.77
CA PRO A 404 -0.70 6.78 14.01
C PRO A 404 0.50 6.61 14.95
N TYR A 405 1.00 7.70 15.51
CA TYR A 405 2.08 7.66 16.48
C TYR A 405 1.73 8.32 17.82
N ALA A 406 0.56 8.95 17.91
CA ALA A 406 -0.01 9.42 19.16
C ALA A 406 -1.54 9.44 19.05
N THR A 407 -2.20 8.89 20.03
CA THR A 407 -3.67 8.84 20.15
C THR A 407 -4.10 9.32 21.52
N ALA A 408 -5.34 9.80 21.64
CA ALA A 408 -5.98 10.05 22.92
C ALA A 408 -7.48 9.75 22.82
N ASP A 409 -8.03 9.07 23.83
CA ASP A 409 -9.44 8.67 23.84
C ASP A 409 -10.37 9.87 23.94
N SER A 410 -10.07 10.81 24.85
CA SER A 410 -10.86 12.01 24.98
C SER A 410 -10.11 13.19 25.61
N ILE A 411 -10.42 14.39 25.14
CA ILE A 411 -9.93 15.65 25.68
C ILE A 411 -11.13 16.58 25.90
N ARG A 412 -11.28 17.11 27.11
CA ARG A 412 -12.35 18.08 27.40
C ARG A 412 -12.11 19.39 26.62
N LEU A 413 -13.16 19.86 25.94
CA LEU A 413 -13.16 21.12 25.21
C LEU A 413 -14.00 22.17 25.99
N VAL A 414 -13.36 23.22 26.47
CA VAL A 414 -14.02 24.33 27.16
C VAL A 414 -14.11 25.52 26.22
N LEU A 415 -15.30 25.84 25.77
CA LEU A 415 -15.53 27.00 24.92
C LEU A 415 -15.69 28.28 25.75
N PRO A 416 -15.21 29.43 25.29
CA PRO A 416 -15.54 30.71 25.88
C PRO A 416 -17.05 30.99 25.81
N ARG A 417 -17.60 31.60 26.84
CA ARG A 417 -19.07 31.91 26.92
C ARG A 417 -19.54 32.77 25.73
N SER A 418 -18.68 33.62 25.19
CA SER A 418 -18.99 34.41 23.98
C SER A 418 -19.21 33.52 22.75
N VAL A 419 -18.47 32.39 22.64
CA VAL A 419 -18.62 31.40 21.58
C VAL A 419 -19.92 30.61 21.76
N GLU A 420 -20.21 30.16 22.98
CA GLU A 420 -21.46 29.46 23.30
C GLU A 420 -22.67 30.32 22.92
N THR A 421 -22.69 31.61 23.34
CA THR A 421 -23.75 32.54 22.98
C THR A 421 -23.83 32.81 21.47
N ALA A 422 -22.69 32.78 20.74
CA ALA A 422 -22.72 32.92 19.30
C ALA A 422 -23.34 31.68 18.61
N VAL A 423 -22.98 30.48 19.04
CA VAL A 423 -23.56 29.21 18.56
C VAL A 423 -25.07 29.16 18.77
N GLU A 424 -25.56 29.53 19.96
CA GLU A 424 -26.99 29.57 20.28
C GLU A 424 -27.82 30.52 19.38
N ARG A 425 -27.18 31.54 18.82
CA ARG A 425 -27.81 32.51 17.90
C ARG A 425 -27.73 32.12 16.43
N MET A 426 -26.93 31.11 16.11
CA MET A 426 -26.85 30.63 14.74
C MET A 426 -28.11 29.85 14.36
N ASN A 427 -28.52 29.97 13.11
CA ASN A 427 -29.59 29.18 12.53
C ASN A 427 -29.04 28.45 11.31
N VAL A 428 -28.45 27.28 11.55
CA VAL A 428 -27.81 26.45 10.50
C VAL A 428 -28.72 25.29 10.19
N THR A 429 -29.19 25.19 8.96
CA THR A 429 -30.13 24.15 8.51
C THR A 429 -29.56 23.19 7.50
N ALA A 430 -28.36 23.46 6.98
CA ALA A 430 -27.70 22.61 5.99
C ALA A 430 -26.16 22.77 6.02
N VAL A 431 -25.49 21.70 5.67
CA VAL A 431 -24.03 21.67 5.48
C VAL A 431 -23.67 22.37 4.18
N ASN A 432 -22.63 23.17 4.19
CA ASN A 432 -22.08 23.83 3.00
C ASN A 432 -20.59 23.47 2.78
N ARG A 433 -20.06 23.85 1.63
CA ARG A 433 -18.69 23.54 1.24
C ARG A 433 -17.64 24.02 2.25
N GLU A 434 -17.79 25.23 2.78
CA GLU A 434 -16.85 25.79 3.74
C GLU A 434 -16.85 25.03 5.09
N MET A 435 -17.97 24.47 5.52
CA MET A 435 -18.02 23.59 6.68
C MET A 435 -17.23 22.29 6.46
N LEU A 436 -17.23 21.76 5.23
CA LEU A 436 -16.56 20.51 4.89
C LEU A 436 -15.05 20.66 4.64
N MET A 437 -14.63 21.78 4.05
CA MET A 437 -13.29 21.92 3.47
C MET A 437 -12.49 23.09 4.05
N GLY A 438 -13.12 23.93 4.89
CA GLY A 438 -12.54 25.20 5.35
C GLY A 438 -12.69 26.33 4.34
N PRO A 439 -12.21 27.54 4.70
CA PRO A 439 -12.24 28.70 3.82
C PRO A 439 -11.29 28.50 2.63
N ALA A 440 -11.80 28.69 1.42
CA ALA A 440 -10.97 28.61 0.24
C ALA A 440 -10.01 29.82 0.18
N PRO A 441 -8.73 29.61 -0.17
CA PRO A 441 -7.84 30.71 -0.52
C PRO A 441 -8.33 31.42 -1.78
N ALA A 442 -7.81 32.59 -2.08
CA ALA A 442 -8.06 33.24 -3.35
C ALA A 442 -7.51 32.39 -4.50
N ALA A 443 -8.27 32.29 -5.60
CA ALA A 443 -7.91 31.38 -6.70
C ALA A 443 -6.53 31.71 -7.31
N ASP A 444 -6.16 32.99 -7.36
CA ASP A 444 -4.86 33.47 -7.84
C ASP A 444 -3.69 33.14 -6.90
N SER A 445 -3.93 32.86 -5.63
CA SER A 445 -2.87 32.49 -4.70
C SER A 445 -2.44 31.02 -4.81
N ILE A 446 -3.21 30.16 -5.46
CA ILE A 446 -2.84 28.75 -5.72
C ILE A 446 -2.17 28.54 -7.08
N THR A 447 -2.20 29.54 -7.95
CA THR A 447 -1.51 29.51 -9.23
C THR A 447 -0.10 30.08 -9.10
N ASN A 448 0.86 29.47 -9.78
CA ASN A 448 2.28 29.79 -9.61
C ASN A 448 2.70 31.04 -10.39
N ASN A 449 2.03 32.18 -10.15
CA ASN A 449 2.34 33.45 -10.84
C ASN A 449 3.73 34.01 -10.48
N ASP A 450 4.30 33.60 -9.32
CA ASP A 450 5.54 34.20 -8.79
C ASP A 450 6.78 33.32 -8.98
N ASN A 451 6.65 32.11 -9.61
CA ASN A 451 7.78 31.23 -9.82
C ASN A 451 8.36 31.36 -11.24
N PRO A 452 9.54 31.97 -11.40
CA PRO A 452 10.17 32.12 -12.71
C PRO A 452 10.63 30.81 -13.36
N ALA A 453 10.65 29.69 -12.62
CA ALA A 453 11.09 28.40 -13.13
C ALA A 453 9.95 27.54 -13.75
N SER A 454 8.68 27.80 -13.39
CA SER A 454 7.53 27.18 -14.03
C SER A 454 6.75 28.22 -14.82
N ALA A 455 6.81 28.15 -16.14
CA ALA A 455 6.04 29.07 -16.99
C ALA A 455 4.54 28.87 -16.72
N TYR A 456 3.89 29.84 -16.08
CA TYR A 456 2.43 29.88 -16.00
C TYR A 456 1.84 29.88 -17.40
N VAL A 457 1.01 28.88 -17.67
CA VAL A 457 0.37 28.66 -18.98
C VAL A 457 -1.04 29.24 -19.00
N GLY A 458 -1.70 29.23 -17.84
CA GLY A 458 -3.08 29.65 -17.66
C GLY A 458 -4.10 28.73 -18.33
N GLY A 459 -5.37 29.12 -18.20
CA GLY A 459 -6.50 28.36 -18.73
C GLY A 459 -6.75 27.05 -18.00
N SER A 460 -7.76 26.31 -18.44
CA SER A 460 -8.14 25.03 -17.84
C SER A 460 -7.56 23.84 -18.61
N ARG A 461 -7.25 22.74 -17.92
CA ARG A 461 -6.62 21.54 -18.50
C ARG A 461 -7.21 20.24 -17.96
N LEU A 462 -7.01 19.17 -18.70
CA LEU A 462 -7.19 17.81 -18.25
C LEU A 462 -5.80 17.21 -17.97
N LEU A 463 -5.50 16.87 -16.71
CA LEU A 463 -4.24 16.21 -16.38
C LEU A 463 -4.36 14.71 -16.62
N LEU A 464 -3.39 14.14 -17.33
CA LEU A 464 -3.23 12.70 -17.53
C LEU A 464 -2.16 12.20 -16.58
N VAL A 465 -2.57 11.45 -15.56
CA VAL A 465 -1.71 11.04 -14.44
C VAL A 465 -1.42 9.53 -14.53
N HIS A 466 -0.16 9.15 -14.39
CA HIS A 466 0.27 7.75 -14.33
C HIS A 466 0.23 7.20 -12.89
N GLY A 467 0.66 5.96 -12.68
CA GLY A 467 0.68 5.30 -11.38
C GLY A 467 2.08 5.05 -10.81
N TYR A 468 2.14 4.16 -9.81
CA TYR A 468 3.36 3.72 -9.16
C TYR A 468 4.35 3.12 -10.18
N CYS A 469 5.62 3.48 -10.06
CA CYS A 469 6.73 2.90 -10.83
C CYS A 469 6.48 2.86 -12.34
N SER A 470 5.76 3.81 -12.89
CA SER A 470 5.38 3.86 -14.31
C SER A 470 5.53 5.25 -14.90
N GLY A 471 5.19 5.41 -16.14
CA GLY A 471 5.16 6.71 -16.83
C GLY A 471 4.67 6.57 -18.26
N GLY A 472 4.12 7.65 -18.82
CA GLY A 472 3.73 7.70 -20.22
C GLY A 472 2.60 6.75 -20.65
N VAL A 473 1.79 6.26 -19.70
CA VAL A 473 0.79 5.19 -19.93
C VAL A 473 -0.42 5.60 -20.76
N TRP A 474 -0.66 6.91 -20.95
CA TRP A 474 -1.85 7.39 -21.65
C TRP A 474 -1.60 7.66 -23.13
N PRO A 475 -2.39 7.09 -24.04
CA PRO A 475 -2.38 7.44 -25.46
C PRO A 475 -2.98 8.84 -25.66
N THR A 476 -2.12 9.83 -25.75
CA THR A 476 -2.50 11.26 -25.77
C THR A 476 -3.46 11.64 -26.90
N GLY A 477 -3.42 10.92 -28.03
CA GLY A 477 -4.35 11.11 -29.15
C GLY A 477 -5.84 10.85 -28.81
N HIS A 478 -6.13 10.26 -27.64
CA HIS A 478 -7.52 10.03 -27.19
C HIS A 478 -8.11 11.22 -26.40
N PHE A 479 -7.30 12.24 -26.12
CA PHE A 479 -7.65 13.36 -25.25
C PHE A 479 -7.42 14.70 -25.95
N SER A 480 -8.15 15.71 -25.52
CA SER A 480 -8.01 17.10 -25.99
C SER A 480 -7.82 18.03 -24.81
N ASN A 481 -7.13 19.14 -25.02
CA ASN A 481 -6.86 20.15 -24.00
C ASN A 481 -6.30 19.54 -22.71
N TYR A 482 -5.28 18.71 -22.86
CA TYR A 482 -4.65 17.94 -21.78
C TYR A 482 -3.24 18.45 -21.46
N SER A 483 -2.73 18.02 -20.31
CA SER A 483 -1.31 18.04 -19.93
C SER A 483 -0.95 16.69 -19.35
N VAL A 484 0.23 16.17 -19.68
CA VAL A 484 0.70 14.89 -19.15
C VAL A 484 1.59 15.14 -17.94
N PHE A 485 1.19 14.62 -16.80
CA PHE A 485 2.02 14.60 -15.62
C PHE A 485 3.02 13.44 -15.71
N GLN A 486 4.27 13.69 -15.35
CA GLN A 486 5.37 12.73 -15.43
C GLN A 486 6.26 12.80 -14.19
N ASP A 487 6.33 11.70 -13.47
CA ASP A 487 7.27 11.41 -12.38
C ASP A 487 7.72 9.95 -12.53
N PHE A 488 8.55 9.71 -13.54
CA PHE A 488 8.86 8.38 -14.03
C PHE A 488 9.58 7.51 -13.02
N ASN A 489 9.14 6.26 -12.92
CA ASN A 489 9.84 5.18 -12.20
C ASN A 489 10.17 5.51 -10.74
N GLN A 490 9.26 6.21 -10.06
CA GLN A 490 9.44 6.62 -8.67
C GLN A 490 8.50 5.89 -7.73
N ASN A 491 8.97 5.70 -6.50
CA ASN A 491 8.16 5.31 -5.35
C ASN A 491 7.78 6.57 -4.57
N ARG A 492 6.51 6.92 -4.57
CA ARG A 492 5.97 8.09 -3.86
C ARG A 492 4.81 7.66 -2.99
N SER A 493 4.72 8.18 -1.76
CA SER A 493 3.48 8.08 -1.00
C SER A 493 2.33 8.78 -1.74
N HIS A 494 1.08 8.48 -1.38
CA HIS A 494 -0.07 9.22 -1.94
C HIS A 494 0.06 10.72 -1.72
N ASN A 495 0.60 11.13 -0.57
CA ASN A 495 0.84 12.53 -0.23
C ASN A 495 1.90 13.17 -1.12
N GLN A 496 3.08 12.55 -1.24
CA GLN A 496 4.16 13.06 -2.09
C GLN A 496 3.72 13.15 -3.56
N PHE A 497 3.01 12.13 -4.05
CA PHE A 497 2.51 12.12 -5.41
C PHE A 497 1.45 13.20 -5.64
N ALA A 498 0.55 13.42 -4.66
CA ALA A 498 -0.44 14.49 -4.69
C ALA A 498 0.20 15.88 -4.76
N GLN A 499 1.27 16.12 -3.99
CA GLN A 499 2.01 17.39 -4.01
C GLN A 499 2.68 17.63 -5.38
N LEU A 500 3.24 16.60 -6.00
CA LEU A 500 3.83 16.70 -7.34
C LEU A 500 2.77 16.96 -8.42
N ILE A 501 1.61 16.30 -8.32
CA ILE A 501 0.45 16.57 -9.21
C ILE A 501 0.00 18.02 -9.03
N ASN A 502 -0.09 18.51 -7.79
CA ASN A 502 -0.44 19.90 -7.50
C ASN A 502 0.57 20.89 -8.09
N SER A 503 1.86 20.62 -7.90
CA SER A 503 2.94 21.45 -8.47
C SER A 503 2.86 21.51 -10.00
N HIS A 504 2.61 20.37 -10.67
CA HIS A 504 2.39 20.34 -12.11
C HIS A 504 1.10 21.11 -12.51
N GLY A 505 0.02 20.93 -11.75
CA GLY A 505 -1.27 21.55 -11.99
C GLY A 505 -1.30 23.06 -11.77
N SER A 506 -0.42 23.60 -10.91
CA SER A 506 -0.36 25.04 -10.57
C SER A 506 0.02 25.94 -11.75
N GLN A 507 0.45 25.38 -12.88
CA GLN A 507 0.65 26.08 -14.13
C GLN A 507 -0.67 26.54 -14.79
N PHE A 508 -1.82 25.99 -14.36
CA PHE A 508 -3.13 26.20 -14.95
C PHE A 508 -4.08 26.85 -13.94
N ASP A 509 -5.08 27.57 -14.43
CA ASP A 509 -6.12 28.17 -13.60
C ASP A 509 -6.99 27.12 -12.91
N SER A 510 -7.26 26.02 -13.61
CA SER A 510 -8.02 24.88 -13.12
C SER A 510 -7.69 23.61 -13.90
N PHE A 511 -7.97 22.46 -13.28
CA PHE A 511 -7.81 21.18 -13.96
C PHE A 511 -8.74 20.10 -13.43
N GLY A 512 -9.10 19.15 -14.30
CA GLY A 512 -9.63 17.83 -13.92
C GLY A 512 -8.56 16.77 -14.13
N ILE A 513 -8.84 15.55 -13.70
CA ILE A 513 -7.85 14.45 -13.75
C ILE A 513 -8.45 13.21 -14.42
N VAL A 514 -7.63 12.59 -15.28
CA VAL A 514 -7.74 11.19 -15.70
C VAL A 514 -6.49 10.47 -15.20
N ALA A 515 -6.66 9.48 -14.35
CA ALA A 515 -5.58 8.81 -13.63
C ALA A 515 -5.58 7.29 -13.84
N HIS A 516 -4.39 6.70 -13.78
CA HIS A 516 -4.17 5.26 -13.81
C HIS A 516 -3.53 4.81 -12.49
N SER A 517 -3.92 3.61 -12.02
CA SER A 517 -3.28 2.96 -10.87
C SER A 517 -3.22 3.88 -9.65
N GLN A 518 -2.11 3.94 -8.92
CA GLN A 518 -1.90 4.82 -7.76
C GLN A 518 -2.25 6.29 -8.02
N GLY A 519 -2.11 6.76 -9.26
CA GLY A 519 -2.44 8.14 -9.61
C GLY A 519 -3.87 8.54 -9.28
N GLY A 520 -4.83 7.58 -9.29
CA GLY A 520 -6.20 7.81 -8.85
C GLY A 520 -6.32 8.09 -7.35
N ALA A 521 -5.62 7.33 -6.53
CA ALA A 521 -5.57 7.52 -5.07
C ALA A 521 -4.86 8.83 -4.70
N ALA A 522 -3.72 9.12 -5.33
CA ALA A 522 -2.99 10.38 -5.13
C ALA A 522 -3.84 11.61 -5.55
N SER A 523 -4.64 11.49 -6.62
CA SER A 523 -5.56 12.55 -7.06
C SER A 523 -6.70 12.78 -6.06
N LEU A 524 -7.22 11.72 -5.45
CA LEU A 524 -8.21 11.82 -4.37
C LEU A 524 -7.59 12.41 -3.11
N HIS A 525 -6.36 12.01 -2.76
CA HIS A 525 -5.61 12.61 -1.66
C HIS A 525 -5.40 14.11 -1.87
N LEU A 526 -4.99 14.53 -3.08
CA LEU A 526 -4.87 15.93 -3.45
C LEU A 526 -6.19 16.69 -3.23
N TYR A 527 -7.29 16.17 -3.77
CA TYR A 527 -8.59 16.82 -3.63
C TYR A 527 -9.07 16.88 -2.17
N THR A 528 -8.74 15.89 -1.36
CA THR A 528 -9.16 15.84 0.04
C THR A 528 -8.42 16.86 0.90
N TYR A 529 -7.10 16.90 0.80
CA TYR A 529 -6.26 17.61 1.79
C TYR A 529 -5.71 18.95 1.33
N TYR A 530 -5.67 19.19 0.01
CA TYR A 530 -5.03 20.39 -0.53
C TYR A 530 -5.98 21.21 -1.39
N TRP A 531 -5.91 22.52 -1.28
CA TRP A 531 -6.50 23.42 -2.24
C TRP A 531 -5.67 23.40 -3.52
N SER A 532 -6.31 23.17 -4.66
CA SER A 532 -5.63 23.04 -5.95
C SER A 532 -6.56 23.45 -7.08
N GLY A 533 -6.08 23.50 -8.32
CA GLY A 533 -6.90 23.77 -9.49
C GLY A 533 -8.10 22.82 -9.67
N LEU A 534 -8.13 21.67 -8.99
CA LEU A 534 -9.30 20.78 -8.91
C LEU A 534 -10.53 21.49 -8.32
N ASP A 535 -10.32 22.37 -7.36
CA ASP A 535 -11.39 23.05 -6.62
C ASP A 535 -12.12 24.13 -7.42
N TRP A 536 -11.51 24.62 -8.50
CA TRP A 536 -12.04 25.64 -9.42
C TRP A 536 -12.40 25.10 -10.79
N SER A 537 -12.20 23.79 -11.01
CA SER A 537 -12.53 23.15 -12.29
C SER A 537 -14.04 23.05 -12.53
N ASN A 538 -14.44 23.09 -13.79
CA ASN A 538 -15.82 22.97 -14.21
C ASN A 538 -16.00 21.78 -15.16
N GLY A 539 -17.14 21.11 -15.08
CA GLY A 539 -17.50 19.96 -15.90
C GLY A 539 -18.31 18.93 -15.14
N ASN A 540 -18.33 17.69 -15.64
CA ASN A 540 -19.18 16.64 -15.08
C ASN A 540 -18.42 15.72 -14.12
N ARG A 541 -17.13 15.41 -14.41
CA ARG A 541 -16.34 14.41 -13.67
C ARG A 541 -15.00 14.97 -13.29
N LEU A 542 -14.77 15.10 -11.99
CA LEU A 542 -13.58 15.74 -11.44
C LEU A 542 -12.34 14.85 -11.55
N ILE A 543 -12.43 13.66 -10.98
CA ILE A 543 -11.35 12.66 -10.99
C ILE A 543 -11.90 11.39 -11.63
N GLN A 544 -11.31 10.97 -12.73
CA GLN A 544 -11.66 9.72 -13.40
C GLN A 544 -10.47 8.76 -13.31
N SER A 545 -10.68 7.57 -12.78
CA SER A 545 -9.58 6.63 -12.54
C SER A 545 -9.82 5.27 -13.18
N VAL A 546 -8.73 4.59 -13.50
CA VAL A 546 -8.72 3.26 -14.10
C VAL A 546 -7.71 2.40 -13.38
N GLY A 547 -8.13 1.22 -12.90
CA GLY A 547 -7.25 0.24 -12.24
C GLY A 547 -6.57 0.78 -10.98
N THR A 548 -7.22 1.69 -10.26
CA THR A 548 -6.66 2.24 -9.01
C THR A 548 -6.91 1.28 -7.86
N PRO A 549 -5.86 0.85 -7.12
CA PRO A 549 -6.00 0.00 -5.94
C PRO A 549 -6.42 0.82 -4.71
N TYR A 550 -7.68 1.28 -4.67
CA TYR A 550 -8.18 2.10 -3.56
C TYR A 550 -8.14 1.39 -2.21
N GLN A 551 -8.25 0.06 -2.22
CA GLN A 551 -8.19 -0.77 -1.02
C GLN A 551 -6.88 -1.59 -0.94
N GLY A 552 -5.87 -1.24 -1.75
CA GLY A 552 -4.59 -1.93 -1.80
C GLY A 552 -4.55 -3.08 -2.82
N THR A 553 -3.52 -3.90 -2.73
CA THR A 553 -3.32 -5.12 -3.53
C THR A 553 -2.43 -6.11 -2.76
N SER A 554 -2.72 -7.40 -2.87
CA SER A 554 -1.89 -8.46 -2.28
C SER A 554 -0.45 -8.49 -2.82
N LEU A 555 -0.24 -7.98 -4.04
CA LEU A 555 1.08 -7.92 -4.66
C LEU A 555 2.05 -6.95 -3.97
N ALA A 556 1.56 -5.94 -3.24
CA ALA A 556 2.43 -4.92 -2.64
C ALA A 556 3.44 -5.52 -1.64
N GLY A 557 2.99 -6.43 -0.75
CA GLY A 557 3.87 -7.16 0.18
C GLY A 557 4.80 -8.15 -0.54
N MET A 558 4.26 -8.87 -1.50
CA MET A 558 5.00 -9.85 -2.30
C MET A 558 6.15 -9.21 -3.08
N LEU A 559 5.88 -8.12 -3.81
CA LEU A 559 6.91 -7.41 -4.58
C LEU A 559 8.00 -6.81 -3.68
N ALA A 560 7.69 -6.47 -2.44
CA ALA A 560 8.69 -6.03 -1.47
C ALA A 560 9.66 -7.15 -1.10
N VAL A 561 9.13 -8.32 -0.72
CA VAL A 561 9.95 -9.49 -0.33
C VAL A 561 10.79 -9.99 -1.52
N LEU A 562 10.22 -10.01 -2.73
CA LEU A 562 10.95 -10.42 -3.93
C LEU A 562 11.96 -9.35 -4.38
N GLY A 563 11.64 -8.06 -4.25
CA GLY A 563 12.50 -6.95 -4.66
C GLY A 563 13.79 -6.86 -3.86
N ASP A 564 13.76 -7.21 -2.59
CA ASP A 564 14.93 -7.20 -1.70
C ASP A 564 16.07 -8.12 -2.19
N ILE A 565 15.73 -9.25 -2.82
CA ILE A 565 16.75 -10.18 -3.35
C ILE A 565 17.26 -9.75 -4.71
N PHE A 566 16.40 -9.18 -5.56
CA PHE A 566 16.77 -8.89 -6.94
C PHE A 566 17.37 -7.49 -7.14
N GLY A 567 17.34 -6.65 -6.11
CA GLY A 567 17.83 -5.25 -6.18
C GLY A 567 17.12 -4.42 -7.25
N ALA A 568 15.94 -4.88 -7.66
CA ALA A 568 15.18 -4.30 -8.74
C ALA A 568 13.88 -3.74 -8.15
N GLY A 569 13.54 -2.54 -8.53
CA GLY A 569 12.25 -2.01 -8.21
C GLY A 569 12.25 -0.57 -7.74
N CYS A 570 11.08 0.01 -7.75
CA CYS A 570 10.82 1.28 -7.11
C CYS A 570 10.71 1.15 -5.58
N GLY A 571 10.93 -0.06 -5.05
CA GLY A 571 10.89 -0.36 -3.62
C GLY A 571 9.48 -0.69 -3.08
N THR A 572 9.43 -1.00 -1.79
CA THR A 572 8.18 -1.30 -1.07
C THR A 572 7.26 -0.07 -1.07
N HIS A 573 5.98 -0.30 -1.29
CA HIS A 573 4.98 0.75 -1.29
C HIS A 573 3.87 0.47 -0.28
N TRP A 574 3.98 1.08 0.88
CA TRP A 574 3.03 0.91 1.99
C TRP A 574 1.59 1.26 1.62
N ASP A 575 1.37 2.42 0.97
CA ASP A 575 0.02 2.91 0.63
C ASP A 575 -0.76 1.96 -0.30
N LEU A 576 -0.06 1.03 -0.96
CA LEU A 576 -0.65 0.02 -1.83
C LEU A 576 -0.87 -1.33 -1.14
N THR A 577 -0.42 -1.50 0.12
CA THR A 577 -0.81 -2.65 0.94
C THR A 577 -2.25 -2.49 1.44
N TYR A 578 -2.89 -3.58 1.87
CA TYR A 578 -4.24 -3.49 2.45
C TYR A 578 -4.27 -2.64 3.73
N ASP A 579 -3.26 -2.78 4.59
CA ASP A 579 -3.12 -1.99 5.81
C ASP A 579 -2.94 -0.50 5.51
N GLY A 580 -1.99 -0.14 4.64
CA GLY A 580 -1.71 1.24 4.28
C GLY A 580 -2.89 1.92 3.58
N ALA A 581 -3.51 1.23 2.62
CA ALA A 581 -4.70 1.71 1.93
C ALA A 581 -5.89 1.94 2.89
N SER A 582 -6.08 1.02 3.85
CA SER A 582 -7.15 1.13 4.85
C SER A 582 -6.93 2.31 5.80
N LEU A 583 -5.68 2.49 6.29
CA LEU A 583 -5.32 3.66 7.08
C LEU A 583 -5.55 4.96 6.32
N TRP A 584 -5.13 5.03 5.07
CA TRP A 584 -5.36 6.19 4.21
C TRP A 584 -6.85 6.47 3.99
N LEU A 585 -7.65 5.44 3.67
CA LEU A 585 -9.10 5.60 3.47
C LEU A 585 -9.82 6.07 4.72
N SER A 586 -9.33 5.73 5.92
CA SER A 586 -9.92 6.20 7.19
C SER A 586 -9.81 7.72 7.39
N GLY A 587 -9.06 8.42 6.56
CA GLY A 587 -8.98 9.89 6.55
C GLY A 587 -9.69 10.56 5.37
N ILE A 588 -10.37 9.81 4.49
CA ILE A 588 -11.01 10.33 3.27
C ILE A 588 -12.53 10.39 3.42
N PRO A 589 -13.15 11.57 3.61
CA PRO A 589 -14.60 11.70 3.76
C PRO A 589 -15.38 11.38 2.47
N SER A 590 -16.66 11.06 2.60
CA SER A 590 -17.55 10.69 1.49
C SER A 590 -17.72 11.82 0.47
N TRP A 591 -17.73 13.08 0.92
CA TRP A 591 -17.82 14.23 0.01
C TRP A 591 -16.64 14.29 -0.98
N ALA A 592 -15.45 13.84 -0.56
CA ALA A 592 -14.29 13.74 -1.45
C ALA A 592 -14.39 12.51 -2.36
N ARG A 593 -14.74 11.33 -1.79
CA ARG A 593 -14.93 10.09 -2.56
C ARG A 593 -15.98 10.25 -3.66
N SER A 594 -17.05 10.99 -3.41
CA SER A 594 -18.11 11.24 -4.39
C SER A 594 -17.66 11.97 -5.66
N ARG A 595 -16.46 12.57 -5.66
CA ARG A 595 -15.87 13.24 -6.82
C ARG A 595 -15.07 12.31 -7.73
N VAL A 596 -14.92 11.06 -7.33
CA VAL A 596 -14.23 10.03 -8.10
C VAL A 596 -15.22 9.25 -8.96
N TYR A 597 -14.83 9.00 -10.20
CA TYR A 597 -15.51 8.19 -11.20
C TYR A 597 -14.55 7.08 -11.63
N TYR A 598 -14.69 5.88 -11.04
CA TYR A 598 -13.72 4.82 -11.20
C TYR A 598 -14.19 3.71 -12.15
N HIS A 599 -13.23 3.14 -12.89
CA HIS A 599 -13.39 1.95 -13.71
C HIS A 599 -12.52 0.83 -13.16
N THR A 600 -13.06 -0.38 -13.11
CA THR A 600 -12.31 -1.60 -12.86
C THR A 600 -12.18 -2.43 -14.12
N THR A 601 -11.11 -3.21 -14.23
CA THR A 601 -10.91 -4.12 -15.35
C THR A 601 -10.49 -5.50 -14.86
N SER A 602 -10.57 -6.49 -15.74
CA SER A 602 -9.95 -7.80 -15.56
C SER A 602 -9.45 -8.32 -16.90
N PHE A 603 -8.48 -9.20 -16.86
CA PHE A 603 -8.06 -9.91 -18.07
C PHE A 603 -9.09 -10.95 -18.51
N SER A 604 -8.99 -11.41 -19.78
CA SER A 604 -9.81 -12.51 -20.31
C SER A 604 -9.17 -13.84 -19.94
N TRP A 605 -9.85 -14.65 -19.15
CA TRP A 605 -9.37 -15.99 -18.85
C TRP A 605 -9.24 -16.83 -20.13
N ALA A 606 -8.08 -17.48 -20.32
CA ALA A 606 -7.82 -18.35 -21.45
C ALA A 606 -6.82 -19.44 -21.07
N TRP A 607 -7.32 -20.66 -20.79
CA TRP A 607 -6.57 -21.82 -20.32
C TRP A 607 -5.39 -22.27 -21.22
N TRP A 608 -5.36 -21.79 -22.47
CA TRP A 608 -4.28 -22.08 -23.43
C TRP A 608 -3.23 -20.99 -23.56
N ARG A 609 -3.37 -19.88 -22.85
CA ARG A 609 -2.40 -18.78 -22.85
C ARG A 609 -1.71 -18.70 -21.49
N TYR A 610 -0.42 -18.75 -21.54
CA TYR A 610 0.46 -18.75 -20.37
C TYR A 610 1.33 -17.51 -20.39
N ASP A 611 0.89 -16.45 -19.78
CA ASP A 611 1.65 -15.21 -19.66
C ASP A 611 1.42 -14.55 -18.30
N TYR A 612 2.10 -13.44 -18.07
CA TYR A 612 2.10 -12.75 -16.77
C TYR A 612 0.68 -12.47 -16.24
N CYS A 613 -0.21 -11.98 -17.10
CA CYS A 613 -1.56 -11.58 -16.69
C CYS A 613 -2.48 -12.78 -16.31
N SER A 614 -2.16 -14.01 -16.72
CA SER A 614 -3.04 -15.14 -16.50
C SER A 614 -2.54 -16.21 -15.55
N LEU A 615 -1.23 -16.32 -15.32
CA LEU A 615 -0.70 -17.38 -14.47
C LEU A 615 0.18 -16.90 -13.33
N ALA A 616 1.06 -15.93 -13.58
CA ALA A 616 1.97 -15.47 -12.54
C ALA A 616 1.21 -14.69 -11.44
N THR A 617 0.21 -13.92 -11.83
CA THR A 617 -0.61 -13.13 -10.89
C THR A 617 -1.80 -13.90 -10.34
N ASP A 618 -2.40 -14.82 -11.11
CA ASP A 618 -3.46 -15.72 -10.65
C ASP A 618 -3.06 -16.56 -9.41
N MET A 619 -1.76 -16.72 -9.19
CA MET A 619 -1.26 -17.35 -7.96
C MET A 619 -1.49 -16.48 -6.71
N PHE A 620 -1.50 -15.15 -6.82
CA PHE A 620 -1.48 -14.20 -5.71
C PHE A 620 -2.72 -13.32 -5.62
N LEU A 621 -3.40 -13.07 -6.71
CA LEU A 621 -4.58 -12.22 -6.78
C LEU A 621 -5.87 -13.04 -6.72
N SER A 622 -6.93 -12.44 -6.21
CA SER A 622 -8.27 -13.00 -6.22
C SER A 622 -9.02 -12.54 -7.46
N ASP A 623 -9.61 -13.49 -8.20
CA ASP A 623 -10.44 -13.20 -9.37
C ASP A 623 -11.73 -12.43 -9.03
N PRO A 624 -12.21 -11.54 -9.94
CA PRO A 624 -11.54 -11.11 -11.19
C PRO A 624 -10.51 -10.00 -10.90
N GLU A 625 -9.40 -9.99 -11.64
CA GLU A 625 -8.28 -9.08 -11.45
C GLU A 625 -7.66 -8.63 -12.80
N ASP A 626 -6.81 -7.58 -12.82
CA ASP A 626 -6.22 -7.01 -14.03
C ASP A 626 -4.71 -7.30 -14.20
N GLY A 627 -4.17 -8.17 -13.40
CA GLY A 627 -2.75 -8.50 -13.29
C GLY A 627 -2.02 -7.78 -12.15
N VAL A 628 -2.67 -6.81 -11.49
CA VAL A 628 -2.10 -6.06 -10.36
C VAL A 628 -3.14 -5.78 -9.28
N VAL A 629 -4.39 -5.52 -9.66
CA VAL A 629 -5.46 -5.08 -8.75
C VAL A 629 -6.67 -5.99 -8.89
N GLU A 630 -7.08 -6.56 -7.78
CA GLU A 630 -8.34 -7.28 -7.67
C GLU A 630 -9.53 -6.32 -7.88
N ARG A 631 -10.55 -6.77 -8.53
CA ARG A 631 -11.75 -5.95 -8.81
C ARG A 631 -12.33 -5.31 -7.55
N TRP A 632 -12.40 -6.07 -6.45
CA TRP A 632 -12.94 -5.54 -5.19
C TRP A 632 -12.04 -4.45 -4.59
N ALA A 633 -10.72 -4.62 -4.69
CA ALA A 633 -9.72 -3.66 -4.20
C ALA A 633 -9.70 -2.36 -5.03
N GLY A 634 -10.09 -2.45 -6.31
CA GLY A 634 -10.27 -1.29 -7.17
C GLY A 634 -11.58 -0.52 -6.94
N GLN A 635 -12.48 -1.00 -6.08
CA GLN A 635 -13.73 -0.31 -5.76
C GLN A 635 -13.54 0.71 -4.64
N LEU A 636 -14.27 1.82 -4.72
CA LEU A 636 -14.26 2.89 -3.72
C LEU A 636 -15.69 3.16 -3.26
N SER A 637 -15.98 2.82 -2.02
CA SER A 637 -17.29 3.10 -1.39
C SER A 637 -17.54 4.62 -1.32
N GLY A 638 -18.75 5.05 -1.67
CA GLY A 638 -19.12 6.46 -1.73
C GLY A 638 -18.71 7.18 -3.03
N ALA A 639 -17.99 6.50 -3.94
CA ALA A 639 -17.63 7.02 -5.27
C ALA A 639 -18.57 6.51 -6.39
N ASN A 640 -18.38 7.05 -7.59
CA ASN A 640 -19.18 6.70 -8.78
C ASN A 640 -18.55 5.53 -9.53
N ASN A 641 -19.18 4.37 -9.45
CA ASN A 641 -18.74 3.19 -10.19
C ASN A 641 -19.16 3.32 -11.66
N MET A 642 -18.19 3.42 -12.56
CA MET A 642 -18.41 3.57 -14.02
C MET A 642 -18.44 2.22 -14.76
N GLY A 643 -18.35 1.13 -14.02
CA GLY A 643 -18.46 -0.22 -14.53
C GLY A 643 -17.15 -1.00 -14.55
N HIS A 644 -17.30 -2.29 -14.88
CA HIS A 644 -16.22 -3.26 -15.00
C HIS A 644 -16.08 -3.71 -16.46
N LYS A 645 -14.85 -3.95 -16.91
CA LYS A 645 -14.58 -4.38 -18.28
C LYS A 645 -13.53 -5.50 -18.32
N THR A 646 -13.89 -6.64 -18.89
CA THR A 646 -13.01 -7.78 -19.09
C THR A 646 -12.22 -7.69 -20.39
N GLY A 647 -11.03 -8.27 -20.45
CA GLY A 647 -10.16 -8.30 -21.63
C GLY A 647 -9.12 -7.17 -21.62
N TRP A 648 -8.76 -6.68 -20.43
CA TRP A 648 -7.80 -5.60 -20.24
C TRP A 648 -6.87 -5.92 -19.07
N CYS A 649 -5.57 -5.77 -19.29
CA CYS A 649 -4.57 -5.89 -18.24
C CYS A 649 -4.16 -4.51 -17.67
N HIS A 650 -3.48 -4.53 -16.54
CA HIS A 650 -3.09 -3.31 -15.84
C HIS A 650 -2.15 -2.42 -16.66
N THR A 651 -1.11 -3.02 -17.23
CA THR A 651 -0.06 -2.32 -17.98
C THR A 651 0.15 -2.94 -19.36
N ASP A 652 0.98 -2.28 -20.18
CA ASP A 652 1.54 -2.86 -21.40
C ASP A 652 2.44 -4.06 -21.04
N SER A 653 2.78 -4.85 -22.03
CA SER A 653 3.59 -6.06 -21.89
C SER A 653 2.89 -7.24 -21.20
N MET A 654 1.65 -7.09 -20.82
CA MET A 654 0.78 -8.17 -20.36
C MET A 654 0.00 -8.79 -21.53
N ARG A 655 -0.72 -9.89 -21.28
CA ARG A 655 -1.41 -10.66 -22.32
C ARG A 655 -2.48 -9.90 -23.07
N ASP A 656 -3.38 -9.27 -22.31
CA ASP A 656 -4.43 -8.44 -22.87
C ASP A 656 -3.90 -7.00 -23.01
N PRO A 657 -4.50 -6.15 -23.84
CA PRO A 657 -4.07 -4.77 -23.96
C PRO A 657 -4.13 -4.02 -22.64
N ALA A 658 -3.22 -3.09 -22.45
CA ALA A 658 -3.25 -2.21 -21.29
C ALA A 658 -4.59 -1.47 -21.19
N GLN A 659 -5.17 -1.47 -19.99
CA GLN A 659 -6.45 -0.83 -19.76
C GLN A 659 -6.45 0.65 -20.14
N THR A 660 -5.34 1.35 -20.07
CA THR A 660 -5.20 2.75 -20.49
C THR A 660 -5.39 2.96 -22.00
N HIS A 661 -5.33 1.91 -22.81
CA HIS A 661 -5.52 1.97 -24.28
C HIS A 661 -6.95 1.79 -24.75
N ASP A 662 -7.94 1.61 -23.86
CA ASP A 662 -9.36 1.51 -24.24
C ASP A 662 -9.86 2.83 -24.84
N TYR A 663 -9.84 2.93 -26.17
CA TYR A 663 -10.24 4.10 -26.93
C TYR A 663 -11.64 4.62 -26.56
N ASN A 664 -12.64 3.75 -26.53
CA ASN A 664 -14.02 4.15 -26.27
C ASN A 664 -14.21 4.72 -24.87
N ARG A 665 -13.57 4.12 -23.87
CA ARG A 665 -13.57 4.63 -22.51
C ARG A 665 -12.85 5.99 -22.43
N ASN A 666 -11.67 6.10 -23.02
CA ASN A 666 -10.85 7.32 -22.97
C ASN A 666 -11.56 8.50 -23.63
N VAL A 667 -12.20 8.29 -24.78
CA VAL A 667 -13.02 9.33 -25.44
C VAL A 667 -14.21 9.75 -24.57
N ASN A 668 -14.87 8.79 -23.90
CA ASN A 668 -15.94 9.10 -22.95
C ASN A 668 -15.43 9.88 -21.74
N MET A 669 -14.27 9.49 -21.17
CA MET A 669 -13.65 10.22 -20.08
C MET A 669 -13.26 11.63 -20.49
N ASN A 670 -12.67 11.81 -21.68
CA ASN A 670 -12.32 13.12 -22.21
C ASN A 670 -13.54 14.03 -22.38
N ALA A 671 -14.66 13.49 -22.90
CA ALA A 671 -15.89 14.26 -23.15
C ALA A 671 -16.58 14.71 -21.85
N ASN A 672 -16.42 13.96 -20.75
CA ASN A 672 -17.06 14.25 -19.47
C ASN A 672 -16.11 14.87 -18.43
N ALA A 673 -14.85 15.08 -18.77
CA ALA A 673 -13.85 15.58 -17.81
C ALA A 673 -14.13 17.03 -17.41
N ASN A 674 -13.89 17.31 -16.13
CA ASN A 674 -13.66 18.67 -15.67
C ASN A 674 -12.35 19.22 -16.28
N ARG A 675 -12.31 20.54 -16.35
CA ARG A 675 -11.09 21.27 -16.72
C ARG A 675 -10.95 22.54 -15.91
#